data_32f7bbd558f955cf17954cc2fa351ab4
#
_entry.id   32f7bbd558f955cf17954cc2fa351ab4
#
_cell.length_a   1.000
_cell.length_b   1.000
_cell.length_c   1.000
_cell.angle_alpha   90.00
_cell.angle_beta   90.00
_cell.angle_gamma   90.00
#
_symmetry.space_group_name_H-M   'P 1'
#
loop_
_entity.id
_entity.type
_entity.pdbx_description
1 polymer ?
#
loop_
_entity_poly.entity_id
_entity_poly.type
_entity_poly.pdbx_seq_one_letter_code
_entity_poly.pdbx_strand_id
1 'polypeptide(L)'
;MVARFLIGMDVGSTTVKAIVVDLASDRILWQDYHRHETKQPEKVLEFLKRFDDEVDGLARAVESKEARVFITGSGGMNIAPRIGAKFVQEVNAVCLAVEKMHPKAGSVIELGGQDAKIIVFKEDSETGRKKKIASMNDKCAGGTGAVIDKINAKLRIPPEELCEQGYDGIKLHHVAGKCGVFAETDINGLQKSGIPTSELMASLFEAIIGQNLSVLTRGHTLRPEVILLGGPNTYIKGMREAWQHNIPITWREREVEIPEGVDPKSLIVVPQNAQYYAAIGAVEYGKDEDEGVGTYKGWADLEEYITHGRKQSRAKASAGLSKSTDDLAAFKERYKPEPFDAARFAPGEVVRAFIGLDGGSTSTKAILLSTEKEVIAKSYQLSKGNPIKDTIEVIGDIQRHVESQGARLEVLGVGTTGYAKDVLRDVLGADAAIVETVAHAESALHFYDGVDVICDVGGQDIKIMVLNGGSVKDFKLNTQCSAGNGYFLQSTAGEFGVPVENFADTAFAAEQMPTFGYGCAVFMQSDIVDFQRQGWTAGEIMAGLAAVLPKNIWLYVAQIPNLAKLGKKFVLQGGTQRNLAAVKSQVDFIESRFRCNGDGPDVIIHKHCGESGAIGAALEAARLWENGHQTTFIGLDAVQVISYTATTSEDTRCHFCKNDCLRTFIDVEASKVIKRDQGEVDTAPATAGARKSKVPLAPGARRLIVNNSCEKGLVEDVESMREIKKDLDARLKAAPNFVEKSARDVFKSFKPESVADSPPKHAFTSAQKARVEAMKKRPDFRIGIPRMLNQYSTNPLFSAYFESLGI
;
A
#
# COMPACT_ATOMS: atom_id res chain seq x y z
N MET A 1 -11.17 -28.77 44.70
CA MET A 1 -10.08 -29.65 44.15
C MET A 1 -8.99 -28.72 43.66
N VAL A 2 -7.78 -28.92 44.12
CA VAL A 2 -6.64 -28.07 43.70
C VAL A 2 -6.30 -28.43 42.26
N ALA A 3 -6.25 -27.44 41.37
CA ALA A 3 -5.82 -27.67 39.98
C ALA A 3 -4.37 -28.16 39.95
N ARG A 4 -4.09 -29.10 39.06
CA ARG A 4 -2.74 -29.60 38.77
C ARG A 4 -2.11 -28.88 37.56
N PHE A 5 -2.92 -28.62 36.51
CA PHE A 5 -2.45 -27.97 35.29
C PHE A 5 -3.17 -26.65 35.05
N LEU A 6 -2.39 -25.66 34.63
CA LEU A 6 -2.91 -24.40 34.11
C LEU A 6 -2.53 -24.27 32.62
N ILE A 7 -3.52 -24.03 31.77
CA ILE A 7 -3.36 -23.80 30.35
C ILE A 7 -3.53 -22.31 30.10
N GLY A 8 -2.52 -21.67 29.53
CA GLY A 8 -2.55 -20.29 29.07
C GLY A 8 -2.58 -20.23 27.55
N MET A 9 -3.53 -19.50 27.00
CA MET A 9 -3.66 -19.34 25.55
C MET A 9 -3.74 -17.87 25.19
N ASP A 10 -3.00 -17.49 24.14
CA ASP A 10 -3.15 -16.19 23.47
C ASP A 10 -3.61 -16.43 22.04
N VAL A 11 -4.85 -16.08 21.74
CA VAL A 11 -5.46 -16.17 20.42
C VAL A 11 -5.49 -14.78 19.81
N GLY A 12 -4.38 -14.42 19.18
CA GLY A 12 -4.23 -13.12 18.54
C GLY A 12 -4.90 -13.05 17.16
N SER A 13 -4.73 -11.94 16.49
CA SER A 13 -5.27 -11.68 15.13
C SER A 13 -4.58 -12.47 14.02
N THR A 14 -3.33 -12.87 14.22
CA THR A 14 -2.52 -13.58 13.20
C THR A 14 -1.99 -14.93 13.70
N THR A 15 -1.85 -15.11 15.01
CA THR A 15 -1.19 -16.28 15.61
C THR A 15 -1.95 -16.78 16.81
N VAL A 16 -1.85 -18.09 17.07
CA VAL A 16 -2.23 -18.72 18.33
C VAL A 16 -0.96 -19.16 19.04
N LYS A 17 -0.87 -18.88 20.33
CA LYS A 17 0.18 -19.34 21.22
C LYS A 17 -0.46 -19.99 22.43
N ALA A 18 0.12 -21.03 22.91
CA ALA A 18 -0.35 -21.67 24.12
C ALA A 18 0.80 -22.28 24.93
N ILE A 19 0.56 -22.36 26.24
CA ILE A 19 1.46 -23.03 27.17
C ILE A 19 0.63 -23.90 28.12
N VAL A 20 1.22 -24.99 28.59
CA VAL A 20 0.70 -25.82 29.68
C VAL A 20 1.71 -25.79 30.83
N VAL A 21 1.24 -25.42 32.01
CA VAL A 21 2.08 -25.26 33.20
C VAL A 21 1.62 -26.27 34.25
N ASP A 22 2.59 -26.98 34.84
CA ASP A 22 2.35 -27.76 36.08
C ASP A 22 2.37 -26.84 37.30
N LEU A 23 1.27 -26.75 37.98
CA LEU A 23 1.11 -25.80 39.09
C LEU A 23 2.02 -26.09 40.28
N ALA A 24 2.37 -27.35 40.52
CA ALA A 24 3.22 -27.74 41.63
C ALA A 24 4.69 -27.35 41.44
N SER A 25 5.20 -27.44 40.24
CA SER A 25 6.60 -27.11 39.89
C SER A 25 6.79 -25.75 39.26
N ASP A 26 5.72 -25.07 38.88
CA ASP A 26 5.68 -23.82 38.10
C ASP A 26 6.47 -23.90 36.78
N ARG A 27 6.56 -25.10 36.18
CA ARG A 27 7.27 -25.35 34.96
C ARG A 27 6.34 -25.41 33.75
N ILE A 28 6.76 -24.78 32.67
CA ILE A 28 6.10 -24.96 31.37
C ILE A 28 6.44 -26.37 30.87
N LEU A 29 5.44 -27.22 30.76
CA LEU A 29 5.56 -28.59 30.26
C LEU A 29 5.42 -28.66 28.74
N TRP A 30 4.65 -27.76 28.16
CA TRP A 30 4.38 -27.68 26.73
C TRP A 30 4.21 -26.24 26.32
N GLN A 31 4.68 -25.88 25.12
CA GLN A 31 4.45 -24.57 24.51
C GLN A 31 4.51 -24.68 23.00
N ASP A 32 3.68 -23.93 22.30
CA ASP A 32 3.72 -23.82 20.86
C ASP A 32 3.18 -22.49 20.35
N TYR A 33 3.60 -22.13 19.13
CA TYR A 33 3.33 -20.86 18.46
C TYR A 33 3.12 -21.11 16.97
N HIS A 34 1.91 -20.85 16.45
CA HIS A 34 1.58 -21.01 15.04
C HIS A 34 0.77 -19.86 14.47
N ARG A 35 0.97 -19.56 13.18
CA ARG A 35 0.03 -18.75 12.41
C ARG A 35 -1.25 -19.56 12.19
N HIS A 36 -2.41 -18.92 12.33
CA HIS A 36 -3.70 -19.59 12.18
C HIS A 36 -4.32 -19.42 10.78
N GLU A 37 -3.75 -18.57 9.92
CA GLU A 37 -4.21 -18.34 8.55
C GLU A 37 -5.75 -18.19 8.47
N THR A 38 -6.31 -17.34 9.33
CA THR A 38 -7.76 -17.11 9.52
C THR A 38 -8.56 -18.27 10.16
N LYS A 39 -7.93 -19.39 10.46
CA LYS A 39 -8.55 -20.57 11.07
C LYS A 39 -8.28 -20.59 12.58
N GLN A 40 -8.63 -19.48 13.28
CA GLN A 40 -8.37 -19.37 14.72
C GLN A 40 -8.94 -20.54 15.55
N PRO A 41 -10.26 -20.88 15.49
CA PRO A 41 -10.82 -21.97 16.27
C PRO A 41 -10.25 -23.34 15.90
N GLU A 42 -9.94 -23.57 14.60
CA GLU A 42 -9.33 -24.82 14.14
C GLU A 42 -7.90 -24.97 14.71
N LYS A 43 -7.12 -23.89 14.72
CA LYS A 43 -5.77 -23.92 15.27
C LYS A 43 -5.79 -24.09 16.80
N VAL A 44 -6.75 -23.47 17.48
CA VAL A 44 -6.98 -23.73 18.91
C VAL A 44 -7.37 -25.19 19.13
N LEU A 45 -8.29 -25.75 18.34
CA LEU A 45 -8.67 -27.17 18.42
C LEU A 45 -7.47 -28.10 18.23
N GLU A 46 -6.61 -27.80 17.26
CA GLU A 46 -5.36 -28.54 17.02
C GLU A 46 -4.47 -28.54 18.27
N PHE A 47 -4.26 -27.37 18.90
CA PHE A 47 -3.47 -27.27 20.12
C PHE A 47 -4.07 -28.05 21.28
N LEU A 48 -5.40 -27.93 21.48
CA LEU A 48 -6.09 -28.63 22.55
C LEU A 48 -6.00 -30.16 22.40
N LYS A 49 -6.10 -30.69 21.18
CA LYS A 49 -5.88 -32.14 20.90
C LYS A 49 -4.43 -32.55 21.18
N ARG A 50 -3.46 -31.73 20.76
CA ARG A 50 -2.05 -31.98 21.05
C ARG A 50 -1.72 -31.92 22.55
N PHE A 51 -2.39 -31.10 23.34
CA PHE A 51 -2.22 -31.12 24.80
C PHE A 51 -2.54 -32.47 25.39
N ASP A 52 -3.66 -33.09 24.97
CA ASP A 52 -4.12 -34.38 25.49
C ASP A 52 -3.14 -35.52 25.13
N ASP A 53 -2.46 -35.40 23.96
CA ASP A 53 -1.52 -36.41 23.47
C ASP A 53 -0.09 -36.18 24.02
N GLU A 54 0.38 -34.91 24.11
CA GLU A 54 1.79 -34.59 24.36
C GLU A 54 2.08 -34.25 25.83
N VAL A 55 1.05 -33.93 26.66
CA VAL A 55 1.25 -33.62 28.08
C VAL A 55 0.78 -34.79 28.96
N ASP A 56 1.72 -35.49 29.58
CA ASP A 56 1.42 -36.66 30.40
C ASP A 56 0.49 -36.32 31.59
N GLY A 57 -0.61 -37.03 31.64
CA GLY A 57 -1.61 -36.91 32.70
C GLY A 57 -2.63 -35.79 32.54
N LEU A 58 -2.54 -34.96 31.48
CA LEU A 58 -3.50 -33.86 31.27
C LEU A 58 -4.92 -34.39 30.99
N ALA A 59 -5.07 -35.40 30.12
CA ALA A 59 -6.39 -35.98 29.81
C ALA A 59 -7.12 -36.49 31.07
N ARG A 60 -6.41 -37.12 32.02
CA ARG A 60 -6.95 -37.55 33.29
C ARG A 60 -7.32 -36.34 34.17
N ALA A 61 -6.49 -35.31 34.16
CA ALA A 61 -6.76 -34.06 34.94
C ALA A 61 -8.00 -33.32 34.42
N VAL A 62 -8.31 -33.43 33.13
CA VAL A 62 -9.56 -32.90 32.54
C VAL A 62 -10.76 -33.65 33.08
N GLU A 63 -10.72 -34.99 33.08
CA GLU A 63 -11.79 -35.83 33.64
C GLU A 63 -12.01 -35.57 35.14
N SER A 64 -10.95 -35.41 35.90
CA SER A 64 -11.00 -35.10 37.38
C SER A 64 -11.21 -33.64 37.69
N LYS A 65 -11.34 -32.75 36.69
CA LYS A 65 -11.48 -31.27 36.80
C LYS A 65 -10.28 -30.61 37.51
N GLU A 66 -9.10 -31.17 37.35
CA GLU A 66 -7.83 -30.64 37.87
C GLU A 66 -7.07 -29.83 36.82
N ALA A 67 -7.64 -29.59 35.63
CA ALA A 67 -7.10 -28.72 34.60
C ALA A 67 -7.94 -27.46 34.48
N ARG A 68 -7.29 -26.30 34.40
CA ARG A 68 -7.94 -24.98 34.23
C ARG A 68 -7.32 -24.27 33.00
N VAL A 69 -8.12 -23.51 32.30
CA VAL A 69 -7.70 -22.79 31.07
C VAL A 69 -8.05 -21.30 31.16
N PHE A 70 -7.06 -20.48 30.83
CA PHE A 70 -7.17 -19.02 30.79
C PHE A 70 -6.76 -18.55 29.40
N ILE A 71 -7.60 -17.79 28.76
CA ILE A 71 -7.44 -17.38 27.37
C ILE A 71 -7.43 -15.86 27.24
N THR A 72 -6.53 -15.35 26.43
CA THR A 72 -6.42 -13.94 26.12
C THR A 72 -6.33 -13.74 24.60
N GLY A 73 -6.15 -12.50 24.19
CA GLY A 73 -6.05 -12.14 22.77
C GLY A 73 -7.41 -11.90 22.11
N SER A 74 -7.37 -11.23 20.97
CA SER A 74 -8.55 -10.72 20.28
C SER A 74 -9.54 -11.81 19.82
N GLY A 75 -9.05 -13.01 19.51
CA GLY A 75 -9.88 -14.17 19.13
C GLY A 75 -10.37 -15.01 20.31
N GLY A 76 -9.80 -14.82 21.50
CA GLY A 76 -10.06 -15.68 22.67
C GLY A 76 -11.47 -15.60 23.21
N MET A 77 -12.13 -14.43 23.17
CA MET A 77 -13.44 -14.20 23.78
C MET A 77 -14.54 -15.12 23.23
N ASN A 78 -14.53 -15.41 21.94
CA ASN A 78 -15.54 -16.27 21.29
C ASN A 78 -15.27 -17.75 21.51
N ILE A 79 -14.04 -18.13 21.80
CA ILE A 79 -13.60 -19.52 22.04
C ILE A 79 -13.74 -19.89 23.51
N ALA A 80 -13.50 -18.95 24.42
CA ALA A 80 -13.50 -19.18 25.87
C ALA A 80 -14.71 -20.00 26.39
N PRO A 81 -15.97 -19.67 26.06
CA PRO A 81 -17.13 -20.41 26.58
C PRO A 81 -17.16 -21.86 26.15
N ARG A 82 -16.59 -22.16 24.95
CA ARG A 82 -16.62 -23.50 24.33
C ARG A 82 -15.71 -24.51 25.03
N ILE A 83 -14.63 -24.01 25.60
CA ILE A 83 -13.64 -24.85 26.27
C ILE A 83 -13.66 -24.68 27.80
N GLY A 84 -14.59 -23.88 28.31
CA GLY A 84 -14.67 -23.56 29.74
C GLY A 84 -13.62 -22.57 30.21
N ALA A 85 -12.94 -21.86 29.28
CA ALA A 85 -11.89 -20.91 29.62
C ALA A 85 -12.44 -19.64 30.30
N LYS A 86 -11.63 -19.06 31.17
CA LYS A 86 -11.80 -17.68 31.62
C LYS A 86 -11.06 -16.76 30.67
N PHE A 87 -11.76 -15.77 30.12
CA PHE A 87 -11.11 -14.72 29.33
C PHE A 87 -10.39 -13.72 30.23
N VAL A 88 -9.14 -13.44 29.92
CA VAL A 88 -8.27 -12.48 30.59
C VAL A 88 -7.95 -11.35 29.60
N GLN A 89 -8.12 -10.11 30.06
CA GLN A 89 -7.77 -8.98 29.22
C GLN A 89 -6.26 -8.96 28.94
N GLU A 90 -5.89 -8.78 27.70
CA GLU A 90 -4.53 -8.96 27.18
C GLU A 90 -3.49 -8.06 27.87
N VAL A 91 -3.81 -6.77 28.06
CA VAL A 91 -2.93 -5.84 28.80
C VAL A 91 -2.67 -6.33 30.22
N ASN A 92 -3.69 -6.85 30.90
CA ASN A 92 -3.53 -7.38 32.27
C ASN A 92 -2.65 -8.63 32.28
N ALA A 93 -2.87 -9.54 31.30
CA ALA A 93 -2.05 -10.74 31.17
C ALA A 93 -0.57 -10.37 30.95
N VAL A 94 -0.27 -9.49 29.99
CA VAL A 94 1.11 -9.03 29.74
C VAL A 94 1.73 -8.39 30.97
N CYS A 95 0.98 -7.54 31.69
CA CYS A 95 1.47 -6.93 32.94
C CYS A 95 1.86 -7.97 34.00
N LEU A 96 1.01 -8.98 34.22
CA LEU A 96 1.27 -10.02 35.25
C LEU A 96 2.52 -10.83 34.90
N ALA A 97 2.69 -11.22 33.61
CA ALA A 97 3.89 -11.93 33.17
C ALA A 97 5.15 -11.10 33.38
N VAL A 98 5.12 -9.81 33.00
CA VAL A 98 6.27 -8.93 33.15
C VAL A 98 6.60 -8.65 34.61
N GLU A 99 5.61 -8.40 35.44
CA GLU A 99 5.83 -8.18 36.89
C GLU A 99 6.45 -9.39 37.60
N LYS A 100 6.07 -10.62 37.19
CA LYS A 100 6.68 -11.84 37.68
C LYS A 100 8.11 -12.05 37.20
N MET A 101 8.32 -11.94 35.87
CA MET A 101 9.60 -12.31 35.26
C MET A 101 10.62 -11.18 35.27
N HIS A 102 10.15 -9.92 35.23
CA HIS A 102 10.97 -8.71 35.19
C HIS A 102 10.47 -7.67 36.20
N PRO A 103 10.61 -7.90 37.51
CA PRO A 103 10.05 -7.01 38.55
C PRO A 103 10.61 -5.58 38.51
N LYS A 104 11.77 -5.38 37.84
CA LYS A 104 12.40 -4.06 37.67
C LYS A 104 11.98 -3.36 36.38
N ALA A 105 11.23 -4.02 35.48
CA ALA A 105 10.85 -3.43 34.21
C ALA A 105 10.19 -2.05 34.38
N GLY A 106 10.71 -1.06 33.67
CA GLY A 106 10.18 0.30 33.65
C GLY A 106 9.16 0.51 32.54
N SER A 107 9.30 -0.22 31.41
CA SER A 107 8.39 -0.14 30.29
C SER A 107 8.30 -1.47 29.53
N VAL A 108 7.20 -1.65 28.82
CA VAL A 108 6.98 -2.79 27.92
C VAL A 108 6.52 -2.28 26.56
N ILE A 109 7.05 -2.84 25.52
CA ILE A 109 6.61 -2.62 24.14
C ILE A 109 6.28 -3.98 23.52
N GLU A 110 5.00 -4.21 23.26
CA GLU A 110 4.56 -5.41 22.57
C GLU A 110 4.09 -5.05 21.16
N LEU A 111 4.73 -5.67 20.16
CA LEU A 111 4.30 -5.61 18.78
C LEU A 111 3.60 -6.91 18.39
N GLY A 112 2.29 -6.83 18.24
CA GLY A 112 1.47 -7.89 17.69
C GLY A 112 1.39 -7.89 16.18
N GLY A 113 0.60 -8.79 15.62
CA GLY A 113 0.32 -8.84 14.18
C GLY A 113 -0.45 -7.61 13.70
N GLN A 114 -1.50 -7.22 14.41
CA GLN A 114 -2.37 -6.08 14.02
C GLN A 114 -2.56 -5.04 15.13
N ASP A 115 -1.95 -5.23 16.26
CA ASP A 115 -1.97 -4.33 17.38
C ASP A 115 -0.55 -4.03 17.90
N ALA A 116 -0.42 -2.93 18.58
CA ALA A 116 0.79 -2.55 19.27
C ALA A 116 0.42 -1.99 20.63
N LYS A 117 1.19 -2.33 21.66
CA LYS A 117 0.96 -1.90 23.03
C LYS A 117 2.23 -1.33 23.64
N ILE A 118 2.07 -0.24 24.36
CA ILE A 118 3.12 0.33 25.20
C ILE A 118 2.57 0.44 26.62
N ILE A 119 3.29 -0.10 27.59
CA ILE A 119 2.95 -0.03 29.00
C ILE A 119 4.11 0.64 29.74
N VAL A 120 3.84 1.71 30.47
CA VAL A 120 4.83 2.39 31.31
C VAL A 120 4.46 2.17 32.77
N PHE A 121 5.39 1.65 33.57
CA PHE A 121 5.24 1.46 35.00
C PHE A 121 5.75 2.69 35.73
N LYS A 122 4.89 3.31 36.55
CA LYS A 122 5.25 4.42 37.40
C LYS A 122 5.06 4.00 38.85
N GLU A 123 6.03 4.25 39.72
CA GLU A 123 5.83 4.12 41.15
C GLU A 123 5.03 5.32 41.64
N ASP A 124 3.97 5.04 42.39
CA ASP A 124 3.22 6.04 43.11
C ASP A 124 4.05 6.46 44.31
N SER A 125 4.38 7.75 44.39
CA SER A 125 5.25 8.29 45.43
C SER A 125 4.66 8.23 46.84
N GLU A 126 3.34 8.09 47.01
CA GLU A 126 2.67 8.05 48.29
C GLU A 126 2.47 6.61 48.79
N THR A 127 2.16 5.69 47.85
CA THR A 127 1.78 4.32 48.24
C THR A 127 2.86 3.27 47.91
N GLY A 128 3.91 3.63 47.17
CA GLY A 128 4.93 2.69 46.68
C GLY A 128 4.40 1.66 45.65
N ARG A 129 3.12 1.76 45.27
CA ARG A 129 2.50 0.85 44.31
C ARG A 129 2.86 1.23 42.86
N LYS A 130 3.11 0.23 42.02
CA LYS A 130 3.32 0.44 40.57
C LYS A 130 2.00 0.76 39.89
N LYS A 131 1.87 1.98 39.35
CA LYS A 131 0.79 2.39 38.47
C LYS A 131 1.12 2.00 37.06
N LYS A 132 0.21 1.31 36.35
CA LYS A 132 0.33 0.86 34.98
C LYS A 132 -0.35 1.87 34.06
N ILE A 133 0.40 2.43 33.13
CA ILE A 133 -0.13 3.34 32.10
C ILE A 133 -0.02 2.60 30.78
N ALA A 134 -1.12 2.02 30.32
CA ALA A 134 -1.18 1.26 29.09
C ALA A 134 -1.77 2.09 27.95
N SER A 135 -1.19 1.97 26.80
CA SER A 135 -1.68 2.51 25.53
C SER A 135 -1.64 1.42 24.47
N MET A 136 -2.71 1.31 23.71
CA MET A 136 -2.87 0.29 22.68
C MET A 136 -3.37 0.92 21.39
N ASN A 137 -2.83 0.45 20.25
CA ASN A 137 -3.33 0.71 18.94
C ASN A 137 -3.94 -0.58 18.39
N ASP A 138 -5.24 -0.69 18.47
CA ASP A 138 -6.05 -1.84 18.02
C ASP A 138 -6.90 -1.52 16.77
N LYS A 139 -6.84 -0.27 16.29
CA LYS A 139 -7.70 0.22 15.19
C LYS A 139 -6.96 0.44 13.88
N CYS A 140 -5.64 0.45 13.90
CA CYS A 140 -4.83 0.70 12.71
C CYS A 140 -3.62 -0.23 12.69
N ALA A 141 -3.47 -0.97 11.60
CA ALA A 141 -2.30 -1.84 11.39
C ALA A 141 -0.98 -1.06 11.19
N GLY A 142 -1.04 0.27 11.03
CA GLY A 142 0.15 1.12 10.99
C GLY A 142 0.98 0.95 12.27
N GLY A 143 2.26 0.69 12.14
CA GLY A 143 3.16 0.47 13.27
C GLY A 143 3.10 -0.95 13.87
N THR A 144 2.57 -1.94 13.17
CA THR A 144 2.41 -3.32 13.64
C THR A 144 3.07 -4.33 12.69
N GLY A 145 3.10 -5.60 13.08
CA GLY A 145 3.63 -6.69 12.28
C GLY A 145 2.94 -6.87 10.92
N ALA A 146 1.66 -6.55 10.82
CA ALA A 146 0.93 -6.65 9.55
C ALA A 146 1.50 -5.74 8.44
N VAL A 147 2.01 -4.56 8.79
CA VAL A 147 2.68 -3.69 7.81
C VAL A 147 4.00 -4.31 7.36
N ILE A 148 4.75 -4.92 8.29
CA ILE A 148 6.00 -5.64 7.96
C ILE A 148 5.68 -6.80 7.02
N ASP A 149 4.71 -7.64 7.36
CA ASP A 149 4.29 -8.79 6.54
C ASP A 149 3.84 -8.35 5.15
N LYS A 150 3.06 -7.26 5.08
CA LYS A 150 2.57 -6.70 3.82
C LYS A 150 3.70 -6.22 2.90
N ILE A 151 4.64 -5.47 3.43
CA ILE A 151 5.79 -4.97 2.67
C ILE A 151 6.73 -6.12 2.32
N ASN A 152 6.95 -7.05 3.26
CA ASN A 152 7.75 -8.24 3.03
C ASN A 152 7.22 -9.10 1.88
N ALA A 153 5.92 -9.38 1.86
CA ALA A 153 5.26 -10.11 0.78
C ALA A 153 5.45 -9.41 -0.58
N LYS A 154 5.38 -8.08 -0.59
CA LYS A 154 5.59 -7.26 -1.78
C LYS A 154 7.03 -7.31 -2.27
N LEU A 155 8.00 -7.20 -1.38
CA LEU A 155 9.43 -7.29 -1.69
C LEU A 155 9.88 -8.74 -1.94
N ARG A 156 9.01 -9.73 -1.66
CA ARG A 156 9.25 -11.17 -1.83
C ARG A 156 10.47 -11.66 -1.06
N ILE A 157 10.64 -11.18 0.16
CA ILE A 157 11.72 -11.62 1.03
C ILE A 157 11.29 -12.94 1.69
N PRO A 158 12.07 -14.00 1.60
CA PRO A 158 11.81 -15.24 2.33
C PRO A 158 11.76 -15.00 3.85
N PRO A 159 10.92 -15.73 4.62
CA PRO A 159 10.81 -15.53 6.07
C PRO A 159 12.15 -15.61 6.80
N GLU A 160 13.03 -16.51 6.39
CA GLU A 160 14.36 -16.69 6.97
C GLU A 160 15.23 -15.45 6.74
N GLU A 161 15.18 -14.87 5.54
CA GLU A 161 15.90 -13.64 5.21
C GLU A 161 15.32 -12.42 5.93
N LEU A 162 14.00 -12.37 6.14
CA LEU A 162 13.36 -11.31 6.92
C LEU A 162 13.87 -11.28 8.36
N CYS A 163 14.03 -12.45 8.98
CA CYS A 163 14.54 -12.55 10.35
C CYS A 163 15.96 -11.97 10.48
N GLU A 164 16.78 -12.12 9.46
CA GLU A 164 18.17 -11.65 9.42
C GLU A 164 18.32 -10.20 8.91
N GLN A 165 17.25 -9.57 8.40
CA GLN A 165 17.30 -8.16 7.99
C GLN A 165 17.76 -7.30 9.15
N GLY A 166 18.83 -6.53 8.93
CA GLY A 166 19.43 -5.65 9.94
C GLY A 166 18.90 -4.23 9.86
N TYR A 167 19.42 -3.39 10.76
CA TYR A 167 19.15 -1.96 10.80
C TYR A 167 20.43 -1.14 11.01
N ASP A 168 21.30 -1.55 11.95
CA ASP A 168 22.53 -0.81 12.30
C ASP A 168 23.47 -0.67 11.09
N GLY A 169 23.91 0.58 10.82
CA GLY A 169 24.81 0.88 9.71
C GLY A 169 24.18 0.87 8.32
N ILE A 170 22.88 0.60 8.21
CA ILE A 170 22.14 0.62 6.94
C ILE A 170 21.64 2.06 6.69
N LYS A 171 21.71 2.49 5.44
CA LYS A 171 21.22 3.81 5.03
C LYS A 171 19.70 3.85 5.09
N LEU A 172 19.17 4.86 5.78
CA LEU A 172 17.74 5.07 5.93
C LEU A 172 17.19 6.08 4.91
N HIS A 173 15.97 5.87 4.49
CA HIS A 173 15.19 6.74 3.63
C HIS A 173 13.91 7.17 4.36
N HIS A 174 13.37 8.31 3.98
CA HIS A 174 12.13 8.79 4.58
C HIS A 174 10.95 7.91 4.14
N VAL A 175 10.30 7.28 5.12
CA VAL A 175 9.07 6.48 4.96
C VAL A 175 8.05 6.99 5.96
N ALA A 176 6.81 7.22 5.51
CA ALA A 176 5.75 7.72 6.38
C ALA A 176 5.36 6.68 7.44
N GLY A 177 5.52 7.02 8.72
CA GLY A 177 5.17 6.14 9.84
C GLY A 177 3.68 6.11 10.17
N LYS A 178 2.91 7.17 9.88
CA LYS A 178 1.53 7.35 10.41
C LYS A 178 0.48 6.41 9.82
N CYS A 179 0.72 5.81 8.68
CA CYS A 179 -0.25 4.93 8.01
C CYS A 179 0.48 3.90 7.15
N GLY A 180 0.12 2.62 7.30
CA GLY A 180 0.71 1.54 6.50
C GLY A 180 0.54 1.71 4.99
N VAL A 181 -0.52 2.40 4.54
CA VAL A 181 -0.74 2.71 3.11
C VAL A 181 0.24 3.76 2.61
N PHE A 182 0.51 4.80 3.41
CA PHE A 182 1.52 5.79 3.04
C PHE A 182 2.93 5.20 3.10
N ALA A 183 3.24 4.40 4.12
CA ALA A 183 4.50 3.66 4.18
C ALA A 183 4.71 2.79 2.94
N GLU A 184 3.68 2.09 2.51
CA GLU A 184 3.72 1.30 1.27
C GLU A 184 3.94 2.15 0.02
N THR A 185 3.29 3.31 -0.06
CA THR A 185 3.47 4.24 -1.19
C THR A 185 4.90 4.77 -1.25
N ASP A 186 5.48 5.14 -0.12
CA ASP A 186 6.86 5.61 -0.04
C ASP A 186 7.86 4.51 -0.38
N ILE A 187 7.68 3.29 0.18
CA ILE A 187 8.49 2.11 -0.15
C ILE A 187 8.41 1.81 -1.65
N ASN A 188 7.24 1.93 -2.27
CA ASN A 188 7.08 1.80 -3.72
C ASN A 188 7.89 2.84 -4.49
N GLY A 189 7.84 4.08 -4.07
CA GLY A 189 8.62 5.17 -4.67
C GLY A 189 10.13 4.90 -4.60
N LEU A 190 10.60 4.48 -3.43
CA LEU A 190 12.00 4.14 -3.19
C LEU A 190 12.45 2.90 -3.97
N GLN A 191 11.62 1.84 -3.99
CA GLN A 191 11.86 0.64 -4.77
C GLN A 191 12.02 0.95 -6.27
N LYS A 192 11.14 1.77 -6.79
CA LYS A 192 11.18 2.27 -8.17
C LYS A 192 12.44 3.08 -8.49
N SER A 193 13.01 3.72 -7.49
CA SER A 193 14.30 4.43 -7.58
C SER A 193 15.51 3.50 -7.46
N GLY A 194 15.31 2.18 -7.43
CA GLY A 194 16.38 1.19 -7.36
C GLY A 194 17.04 1.06 -5.98
N ILE A 195 16.38 1.51 -4.91
CA ILE A 195 16.90 1.39 -3.54
C ILE A 195 16.94 -0.10 -3.14
N PRO A 196 18.05 -0.58 -2.57
CA PRO A 196 18.18 -1.97 -2.14
C PRO A 196 17.14 -2.38 -1.10
N THR A 197 16.69 -3.63 -1.16
CA THR A 197 15.68 -4.19 -0.26
C THR A 197 16.04 -4.04 1.23
N SER A 198 17.32 -4.20 1.58
CA SER A 198 17.81 -4.01 2.94
C SER A 198 17.60 -2.58 3.46
N GLU A 199 17.86 -1.57 2.61
CA GLU A 199 17.62 -0.16 2.96
C GLU A 199 16.12 0.14 3.08
N LEU A 200 15.29 -0.47 2.23
CA LEU A 200 13.82 -0.34 2.30
C LEU A 200 13.28 -0.92 3.61
N MET A 201 13.74 -2.11 4.01
CA MET A 201 13.30 -2.76 5.24
C MET A 201 13.78 -2.01 6.48
N ALA A 202 15.03 -1.57 6.54
CA ALA A 202 15.55 -0.75 7.63
C ALA A 202 14.75 0.56 7.77
N SER A 203 14.43 1.23 6.65
CA SER A 203 13.61 2.44 6.64
C SER A 203 12.16 2.19 7.11
N LEU A 204 11.60 1.02 6.80
CA LEU A 204 10.30 0.61 7.31
C LEU A 204 10.35 0.38 8.84
N PHE A 205 11.39 -0.27 9.35
CA PHE A 205 11.56 -0.47 10.79
C PHE A 205 11.64 0.87 11.51
N GLU A 206 12.41 1.81 10.99
CA GLU A 206 12.49 3.18 11.52
C GLU A 206 11.13 3.87 11.56
N ALA A 207 10.36 3.79 10.48
CA ALA A 207 9.04 4.38 10.39
C ALA A 207 8.05 3.76 11.41
N ILE A 208 8.08 2.44 11.60
CA ILE A 208 7.26 1.72 12.58
C ILE A 208 7.59 2.17 14.00
N ILE A 209 8.87 2.27 14.33
CA ILE A 209 9.32 2.67 15.65
C ILE A 209 8.96 4.13 15.93
N GLY A 210 9.26 5.02 14.99
CA GLY A 210 8.89 6.44 15.09
C GLY A 210 7.39 6.64 15.32
N GLN A 211 6.54 5.85 14.63
CA GLN A 211 5.09 5.87 14.86
C GLN A 211 4.72 5.42 16.27
N ASN A 212 5.22 4.29 16.73
CA ASN A 212 4.91 3.78 18.06
C ASN A 212 5.37 4.74 19.16
N LEU A 213 6.57 5.28 19.06
CA LEU A 213 7.11 6.25 20.01
C LEU A 213 6.32 7.57 20.01
N SER A 214 5.84 8.04 18.86
CA SER A 214 5.11 9.30 18.78
C SER A 214 3.63 9.19 19.18
N VAL A 215 2.97 8.07 18.83
CA VAL A 215 1.52 7.92 19.01
C VAL A 215 1.17 7.18 20.30
N LEU A 216 1.82 6.03 20.56
CA LEU A 216 1.42 5.18 21.69
C LEU A 216 1.96 5.63 23.02
N THR A 217 3.05 6.35 23.07
CA THR A 217 3.52 6.90 24.36
C THR A 217 2.58 7.93 24.95
N ARG A 218 1.73 8.56 24.14
CA ARG A 218 0.76 9.60 24.56
C ARG A 218 1.38 10.68 25.46
N GLY A 219 2.62 11.10 25.10
CA GLY A 219 3.38 12.08 25.88
C GLY A 219 4.11 11.51 27.11
N HIS A 220 3.94 10.23 27.46
CA HIS A 220 4.76 9.57 28.46
C HIS A 220 6.12 9.17 27.89
N THR A 221 7.15 9.27 28.72
CA THR A 221 8.49 8.79 28.37
C THR A 221 8.63 7.34 28.79
N LEU A 222 9.18 6.50 27.92
CA LEU A 222 9.58 5.14 28.29
C LEU A 222 10.62 5.19 29.41
N ARG A 223 10.43 4.40 30.44
CA ARG A 223 11.37 4.26 31.55
C ARG A 223 12.40 3.19 31.24
N PRO A 224 13.64 3.31 31.73
CA PRO A 224 14.68 2.29 31.57
C PRO A 224 14.23 0.89 31.99
N GLU A 225 14.94 -0.12 31.56
CA GLU A 225 14.56 -1.53 31.57
C GLU A 225 13.29 -1.77 30.71
N VAL A 226 13.43 -1.54 29.40
CA VAL A 226 12.37 -1.75 28.41
C VAL A 226 12.36 -3.20 27.98
N ILE A 227 11.22 -3.84 28.13
CA ILE A 227 10.98 -5.23 27.72
C ILE A 227 10.26 -5.22 26.38
N LEU A 228 10.91 -5.80 25.35
CA LEU A 228 10.36 -5.92 24.00
C LEU A 228 9.69 -7.30 23.86
N LEU A 229 8.40 -7.30 23.53
CA LEU A 229 7.56 -8.49 23.40
C LEU A 229 6.91 -8.57 22.02
N GLY A 230 6.35 -9.72 21.69
CA GLY A 230 5.63 -9.99 20.45
C GLY A 230 6.50 -10.50 19.32
N GLY A 231 5.89 -11.09 18.30
CA GLY A 231 6.59 -11.77 17.20
C GLY A 231 7.62 -10.91 16.46
N PRO A 232 7.28 -9.72 15.96
CA PRO A 232 8.23 -8.86 15.26
C PRO A 232 9.48 -8.53 16.08
N ASN A 233 9.34 -8.23 17.36
CA ASN A 233 10.46 -7.94 18.25
C ASN A 233 11.30 -9.19 18.56
N THR A 234 10.66 -10.37 18.60
CA THR A 234 11.31 -11.64 18.91
C THR A 234 12.16 -12.14 17.75
N TYR A 235 11.59 -12.11 16.55
CA TYR A 235 12.17 -12.82 15.40
C TYR A 235 12.99 -11.92 14.47
N ILE A 236 12.66 -10.62 14.34
CA ILE A 236 13.30 -9.73 13.37
C ILE A 236 14.45 -8.98 14.03
N LYS A 237 15.68 -9.25 13.58
CA LYS A 237 16.91 -8.64 14.09
C LYS A 237 16.85 -7.11 14.00
N GLY A 238 16.52 -6.56 12.83
CA GLY A 238 16.51 -5.13 12.60
C GLY A 238 15.48 -4.37 13.43
N MET A 239 14.36 -5.01 13.83
CA MET A 239 13.41 -4.38 14.74
C MET A 239 14.02 -4.14 16.12
N ARG A 240 14.78 -5.10 16.66
CA ARG A 240 15.48 -4.95 17.94
C ARG A 240 16.55 -3.87 17.86
N GLU A 241 17.37 -3.89 16.81
CA GLU A 241 18.42 -2.89 16.58
C GLU A 241 17.83 -1.48 16.47
N ALA A 242 16.73 -1.33 15.77
CA ALA A 242 16.05 -0.05 15.59
C ALA A 242 15.44 0.48 16.91
N TRP A 243 14.87 -0.38 17.78
CA TRP A 243 14.47 0.01 19.13
C TRP A 243 15.67 0.46 19.97
N GLN A 244 16.76 -0.30 19.94
CA GLN A 244 18.01 0.00 20.64
C GLN A 244 18.70 1.26 20.12
N HIS A 245 18.40 1.68 18.89
CA HIS A 245 18.86 2.96 18.33
C HIS A 245 17.98 4.14 18.80
N ASN A 246 16.67 4.04 18.65
CA ASN A 246 15.76 5.18 18.81
C ASN A 246 15.37 5.48 20.27
N ILE A 247 15.25 4.49 21.13
CA ILE A 247 14.88 4.71 22.53
C ILE A 247 15.95 5.52 23.28
N PRO A 248 17.25 5.22 23.18
CA PRO A 248 18.30 6.04 23.81
C PRO A 248 18.35 7.49 23.32
N ILE A 249 18.01 7.74 22.05
CA ILE A 249 17.87 9.11 21.53
C ILE A 249 16.75 9.84 22.25
N THR A 250 15.57 9.20 22.37
CA THR A 250 14.43 9.75 23.09
C THR A 250 14.73 9.97 24.57
N TRP A 251 15.47 9.08 25.21
CA TRP A 251 15.88 9.25 26.60
C TRP A 251 16.79 10.47 26.79
N ARG A 252 17.75 10.66 25.87
CA ARG A 252 18.63 11.82 25.90
C ARG A 252 17.87 13.13 25.68
N GLU A 253 16.97 13.17 24.71
CA GLU A 253 16.13 14.35 24.41
C GLU A 253 15.20 14.72 25.57
N ARG A 254 14.79 13.75 26.36
CA ARG A 254 13.87 13.93 27.49
C ARG A 254 14.55 13.87 28.86
N GLU A 255 15.88 13.95 28.86
CA GLU A 255 16.71 14.00 30.08
C GLU A 255 16.40 12.87 31.07
N VAL A 256 16.22 11.64 30.56
CA VAL A 256 15.98 10.46 31.39
C VAL A 256 17.30 10.04 32.04
N GLU A 257 17.30 9.91 33.36
CA GLU A 257 18.46 9.45 34.12
C GLU A 257 18.77 7.99 33.79
N ILE A 258 19.98 7.73 33.30
CA ILE A 258 20.53 6.40 33.08
C ILE A 258 21.67 6.20 34.10
N PRO A 259 21.76 5.03 34.76
CA PRO A 259 22.84 4.76 35.69
C PRO A 259 24.21 4.96 35.06
N GLU A 260 25.13 5.57 35.80
CA GLU A 260 26.47 5.88 35.31
C GLU A 260 27.23 4.59 34.94
N GLY A 261 27.84 4.60 33.76
CA GLY A 261 28.59 3.46 33.23
C GLY A 261 27.75 2.37 32.56
N VAL A 262 26.44 2.52 32.49
CA VAL A 262 25.54 1.57 31.81
C VAL A 262 25.31 1.98 30.37
N ASP A 263 25.52 1.08 29.43
CA ASP A 263 25.13 1.28 28.03
C ASP A 263 23.59 1.34 27.93
N PRO A 264 22.99 2.44 27.48
CA PRO A 264 21.54 2.55 27.33
C PRO A 264 20.91 1.45 26.48
N LYS A 265 21.62 0.94 25.48
CA LYS A 265 21.13 -0.17 24.62
C LYS A 265 20.92 -1.45 25.42
N SER A 266 21.73 -1.70 26.46
CA SER A 266 21.60 -2.88 27.31
C SER A 266 20.36 -2.91 28.20
N LEU A 267 19.73 -1.74 28.36
CA LEU A 267 18.46 -1.58 29.10
C LEU A 267 17.21 -1.88 28.24
N ILE A 268 17.41 -2.32 26.99
CA ILE A 268 16.34 -2.64 26.02
C ILE A 268 16.50 -4.10 25.62
N VAL A 269 15.64 -4.95 26.14
CA VAL A 269 15.84 -6.40 26.12
C VAL A 269 14.66 -7.13 25.51
N VAL A 270 14.94 -8.10 24.64
CA VAL A 270 13.99 -9.13 24.23
C VAL A 270 14.23 -10.34 25.12
N PRO A 271 13.33 -10.67 26.04
CA PRO A 271 13.53 -11.82 26.94
C PRO A 271 13.33 -13.14 26.20
N GLN A 272 13.81 -14.22 26.80
CA GLN A 272 13.47 -15.55 26.34
C GLN A 272 11.96 -15.77 26.39
N ASN A 273 11.40 -16.43 25.41
CA ASN A 273 9.96 -16.69 25.33
C ASN A 273 9.09 -15.42 25.17
N ALA A 274 9.64 -14.30 24.67
CA ALA A 274 8.96 -13.02 24.52
C ALA A 274 7.62 -13.12 23.76
N GLN A 275 7.45 -14.08 22.90
CA GLN A 275 6.22 -14.34 22.13
C GLN A 275 5.10 -14.99 22.96
N TYR A 276 5.40 -15.54 24.15
CA TYR A 276 4.43 -16.25 25.02
C TYR A 276 3.97 -15.44 26.22
N TYR A 277 4.42 -14.19 26.42
CA TYR A 277 4.16 -13.44 27.64
C TYR A 277 2.67 -13.23 27.90
N ALA A 278 1.84 -13.03 26.89
CA ALA A 278 0.41 -12.94 27.06
C ALA A 278 -0.21 -14.27 27.59
N ALA A 279 0.25 -15.41 27.05
CA ALA A 279 -0.19 -16.73 27.52
C ALA A 279 0.33 -17.03 28.93
N ILE A 280 1.57 -16.67 29.26
CA ILE A 280 2.15 -16.78 30.61
C ILE A 280 1.34 -15.95 31.59
N GLY A 281 1.03 -14.72 31.22
CA GLY A 281 0.26 -13.83 32.09
C GLY A 281 -1.19 -14.28 32.29
N ALA A 282 -1.79 -14.97 31.31
CA ALA A 282 -3.08 -15.61 31.50
C ALA A 282 -3.01 -16.74 32.54
N VAL A 283 -1.93 -17.51 32.57
CA VAL A 283 -1.65 -18.50 33.63
C VAL A 283 -1.45 -17.81 34.98
N GLU A 284 -0.65 -16.75 35.07
CA GLU A 284 -0.43 -16.01 36.29
C GLU A 284 -1.75 -15.44 36.87
N TYR A 285 -2.60 -14.89 36.02
CA TYR A 285 -3.95 -14.48 36.39
C TYR A 285 -4.73 -15.64 36.98
N GLY A 286 -4.64 -16.83 36.39
CA GLY A 286 -5.34 -18.02 36.82
C GLY A 286 -4.90 -18.54 38.18
N LYS A 287 -3.66 -18.27 38.60
CA LYS A 287 -3.18 -18.68 39.95
C LYS A 287 -3.90 -17.93 41.09
N ASP A 288 -4.28 -16.68 40.84
CA ASP A 288 -4.93 -15.82 41.81
C ASP A 288 -6.48 -15.91 41.78
N GLU A 289 -7.06 -16.65 40.82
CA GLU A 289 -8.50 -16.82 40.64
C GLU A 289 -9.05 -17.96 41.48
N ASP A 290 -10.31 -17.81 41.97
CA ASP A 290 -11.01 -18.83 42.74
C ASP A 290 -10.99 -20.22 42.09
N GLU A 291 -10.94 -21.26 42.91
CA GLU A 291 -11.06 -22.65 42.46
C GLU A 291 -12.35 -22.85 41.67
N GLY A 292 -12.25 -23.51 40.53
CA GLY A 292 -13.38 -23.73 39.62
C GLY A 292 -13.54 -22.71 38.52
N VAL A 293 -12.93 -21.49 38.60
CA VAL A 293 -12.90 -20.54 37.51
C VAL A 293 -11.95 -21.05 36.43
N GLY A 294 -12.42 -21.10 35.17
CA GLY A 294 -11.63 -21.59 34.06
C GLY A 294 -11.47 -23.09 34.02
N THR A 295 -12.33 -23.87 34.63
CA THR A 295 -12.28 -25.35 34.54
C THR A 295 -12.34 -25.79 33.10
N TYR A 296 -11.28 -26.45 32.61
CA TYR A 296 -11.18 -26.93 31.25
C TYR A 296 -12.19 -28.06 31.01
N LYS A 297 -13.03 -27.90 30.00
CA LYS A 297 -14.09 -28.85 29.63
C LYS A 297 -13.73 -29.81 28.50
N GLY A 298 -12.49 -29.73 28.02
CA GLY A 298 -12.09 -30.42 26.80
C GLY A 298 -12.43 -29.60 25.55
N TRP A 299 -12.26 -30.20 24.40
CA TRP A 299 -12.34 -29.57 23.09
C TRP A 299 -13.58 -29.93 22.26
N ALA A 300 -14.44 -30.86 22.75
CA ALA A 300 -15.57 -31.40 21.97
C ALA A 300 -16.58 -30.31 21.54
N ASP A 301 -16.97 -29.40 22.46
CA ASP A 301 -17.90 -28.32 22.15
C ASP A 301 -17.31 -27.34 21.11
N LEU A 302 -15.99 -27.17 21.10
CA LEU A 302 -15.33 -26.33 20.11
C LEU A 302 -15.35 -27.00 18.74
N GLU A 303 -15.13 -28.30 18.67
CA GLU A 303 -15.20 -29.07 17.44
C GLU A 303 -16.62 -29.08 16.85
N GLU A 304 -17.64 -29.24 17.68
CA GLU A 304 -19.03 -29.14 17.25
C GLU A 304 -19.38 -27.73 16.72
N TYR A 305 -18.89 -26.70 17.38
CA TYR A 305 -19.04 -25.31 16.93
C TYR A 305 -18.39 -25.10 15.56
N ILE A 306 -17.18 -25.62 15.34
CA ILE A 306 -16.46 -25.50 14.06
C ILE A 306 -17.25 -26.20 12.95
N THR A 307 -17.78 -27.39 13.21
CA THR A 307 -18.46 -28.22 12.21
C THR A 307 -19.89 -27.77 11.92
N HIS A 308 -20.66 -27.38 12.93
CA HIS A 308 -22.09 -27.12 12.78
C HIS A 308 -22.55 -25.75 13.28
N GLY A 309 -21.92 -25.21 14.30
CA GLY A 309 -22.40 -24.02 15.03
C GLY A 309 -22.17 -22.67 14.33
N ARG A 310 -21.18 -22.57 13.46
CA ARG A 310 -20.79 -21.30 12.79
C ARG A 310 -21.90 -20.73 11.90
N LYS A 311 -22.62 -21.59 11.17
CA LYS A 311 -23.67 -21.16 10.23
C LYS A 311 -24.87 -20.51 10.94
N GLN A 312 -25.14 -20.85 12.20
CA GLN A 312 -26.31 -20.36 12.95
C GLN A 312 -26.11 -18.98 13.60
N SER A 313 -24.90 -18.52 13.82
CA SER A 313 -24.62 -17.29 14.59
C SER A 313 -24.42 -16.01 13.73
N ARG A 314 -24.55 -16.09 12.40
CA ARG A 314 -24.23 -14.98 11.48
C ARG A 314 -25.43 -14.07 11.22
N ALA A 315 -25.46 -12.93 11.88
CA ALA A 315 -26.61 -11.99 11.87
C ALA A 315 -26.76 -11.14 10.60
N LYS A 316 -25.76 -11.06 9.70
CA LYS A 316 -25.78 -10.21 8.48
C LYS A 316 -25.04 -10.90 7.33
N ALA A 317 -25.53 -12.05 6.90
CA ALA A 317 -25.02 -12.73 5.72
C ALA A 317 -25.69 -12.20 4.45
N SER A 318 -24.90 -11.89 3.42
CA SER A 318 -25.38 -11.78 2.04
C SER A 318 -25.23 -13.12 1.35
N ALA A 319 -26.02 -13.39 0.32
CA ALA A 319 -25.80 -14.54 -0.56
C ALA A 319 -24.39 -14.46 -1.19
N GLY A 320 -23.83 -15.62 -1.55
CA GLY A 320 -22.54 -15.69 -2.24
C GLY A 320 -22.51 -14.91 -3.56
N LEU A 321 -21.36 -14.90 -4.22
CA LEU A 321 -21.16 -14.14 -5.47
C LEU A 321 -22.01 -14.62 -6.65
N SER A 322 -22.52 -15.85 -6.62
CA SER A 322 -23.40 -16.39 -7.64
C SER A 322 -24.75 -16.77 -7.05
N LYS A 323 -25.82 -16.63 -7.83
CA LYS A 323 -27.18 -16.95 -7.40
C LYS A 323 -27.45 -18.46 -7.45
N SER A 324 -26.76 -19.14 -8.35
CA SER A 324 -26.85 -20.60 -8.54
C SER A 324 -25.63 -21.13 -9.28
N THR A 325 -25.47 -22.44 -9.34
CA THR A 325 -24.44 -23.12 -10.15
C THR A 325 -24.60 -22.80 -11.64
N ASP A 326 -25.83 -22.68 -12.12
CA ASP A 326 -26.11 -22.36 -13.52
C ASP A 326 -25.77 -20.91 -13.86
N ASP A 327 -26.06 -19.96 -12.96
CA ASP A 327 -25.64 -18.55 -13.08
C ASP A 327 -24.12 -18.43 -13.16
N LEU A 328 -23.41 -19.17 -12.30
CA LEU A 328 -21.95 -19.19 -12.32
C LEU A 328 -21.39 -19.82 -13.59
N ALA A 329 -22.00 -20.92 -14.07
CA ALA A 329 -21.55 -21.58 -15.29
C ALA A 329 -21.75 -20.67 -16.52
N ALA A 330 -22.93 -20.06 -16.65
CA ALA A 330 -23.21 -19.11 -17.73
C ALA A 330 -22.27 -17.88 -17.69
N PHE A 331 -21.96 -17.37 -16.48
CA PHE A 331 -21.01 -16.28 -16.31
C PHE A 331 -19.59 -16.71 -16.73
N LYS A 332 -19.11 -17.84 -16.24
CA LYS A 332 -17.77 -18.36 -16.58
C LYS A 332 -17.65 -18.60 -18.09
N GLU A 333 -18.69 -19.11 -18.75
CA GLU A 333 -18.66 -19.30 -20.22
C GLU A 333 -18.60 -17.97 -20.97
N ARG A 334 -19.39 -16.96 -20.56
CA ARG A 334 -19.42 -15.63 -21.18
C ARG A 334 -18.09 -14.86 -21.02
N TYR A 335 -17.44 -14.98 -19.87
CA TYR A 335 -16.25 -14.21 -19.51
C TYR A 335 -14.98 -15.05 -19.40
N LYS A 336 -14.99 -16.26 -19.98
CA LYS A 336 -13.82 -17.13 -20.06
C LYS A 336 -12.69 -16.40 -20.79
N PRO A 337 -11.51 -16.26 -20.15
CA PRO A 337 -10.38 -15.69 -20.84
C PRO A 337 -10.03 -16.52 -22.08
N GLU A 338 -9.92 -15.86 -23.23
CA GLU A 338 -9.41 -16.53 -24.43
C GLU A 338 -7.94 -16.89 -24.22
N PRO A 339 -7.54 -18.17 -24.46
CA PRO A 339 -6.15 -18.54 -24.41
C PRO A 339 -5.36 -17.76 -25.48
N PHE A 340 -4.23 -17.23 -25.10
CA PHE A 340 -3.33 -16.57 -26.05
C PHE A 340 -2.35 -17.60 -26.61
N ASP A 341 -2.43 -17.87 -27.90
CA ASP A 341 -1.47 -18.68 -28.62
C ASP A 341 -0.45 -17.76 -29.29
N ALA A 342 0.81 -17.84 -28.81
CA ALA A 342 1.90 -17.08 -29.43
C ALA A 342 2.15 -17.59 -30.86
N ALA A 343 2.50 -16.64 -31.73
CA ALA A 343 2.76 -16.96 -33.12
C ALA A 343 3.92 -17.95 -33.26
N ARG A 344 3.82 -18.81 -34.30
CA ARG A 344 4.85 -19.77 -34.67
C ARG A 344 5.58 -19.23 -35.89
N PHE A 345 6.90 -19.34 -35.89
CA PHE A 345 7.76 -18.82 -36.92
C PHE A 345 8.52 -19.94 -37.65
N ALA A 346 8.75 -19.79 -38.94
CA ALA A 346 9.54 -20.74 -39.72
C ALA A 346 11.06 -20.54 -39.49
N PRO A 347 11.85 -21.61 -39.50
CA PRO A 347 13.31 -21.47 -39.45
C PRO A 347 13.84 -20.59 -40.62
N GLY A 348 14.66 -19.59 -40.28
CA GLY A 348 15.20 -18.60 -41.25
C GLY A 348 14.27 -17.41 -41.52
N GLU A 349 13.08 -17.39 -40.96
CA GLU A 349 12.14 -16.26 -41.08
C GLU A 349 12.69 -15.00 -40.40
N VAL A 350 12.48 -13.83 -41.02
CA VAL A 350 12.76 -12.54 -40.41
C VAL A 350 11.45 -11.94 -39.89
N VAL A 351 11.27 -12.00 -38.59
CA VAL A 351 10.09 -11.46 -37.91
C VAL A 351 10.27 -9.97 -37.71
N ARG A 352 9.57 -9.16 -38.48
CA ARG A 352 9.59 -7.69 -38.37
C ARG A 352 8.46 -7.24 -37.46
N ALA A 353 8.79 -6.59 -36.34
CA ALA A 353 7.81 -6.29 -35.34
C ALA A 353 8.20 -5.10 -34.45
N PHE A 354 7.22 -4.61 -33.69
CA PHE A 354 7.36 -3.55 -32.67
C PHE A 354 7.33 -4.13 -31.28
N ILE A 355 8.15 -3.60 -30.38
CA ILE A 355 8.13 -3.95 -28.96
C ILE A 355 7.38 -2.87 -28.19
N GLY A 356 6.39 -3.28 -27.43
CA GLY A 356 5.74 -2.43 -26.44
C GLY A 356 6.09 -2.88 -25.04
N LEU A 357 6.44 -1.92 -24.19
CA LEU A 357 6.87 -2.14 -22.82
C LEU A 357 5.97 -1.36 -21.84
N ASP A 358 5.49 -2.04 -20.82
CA ASP A 358 4.80 -1.42 -19.69
C ASP A 358 5.58 -1.70 -18.40
N GLY A 359 6.38 -0.71 -17.98
CA GLY A 359 7.15 -0.76 -16.75
C GLY A 359 6.30 -0.32 -15.55
N GLY A 360 5.43 -1.20 -15.08
CA GLY A 360 4.57 -0.94 -13.94
C GLY A 360 5.25 -1.20 -12.59
N SER A 361 4.63 -0.73 -11.51
CA SER A 361 5.16 -0.89 -10.14
C SER A 361 5.03 -2.30 -9.58
N THR A 362 4.03 -3.06 -10.03
CA THR A 362 3.75 -4.43 -9.59
C THR A 362 4.23 -5.48 -10.58
N SER A 363 4.32 -5.11 -11.85
CA SER A 363 4.71 -6.04 -12.91
C SER A 363 5.24 -5.28 -14.13
N THR A 364 6.18 -5.91 -14.82
CA THR A 364 6.69 -5.46 -16.12
C THR A 364 6.15 -6.38 -17.20
N LYS A 365 5.69 -5.80 -18.29
CA LYS A 365 5.14 -6.52 -19.44
C LYS A 365 5.83 -6.08 -20.71
N ALA A 366 6.00 -7.03 -21.59
CA ALA A 366 6.43 -6.78 -22.97
C ALA A 366 5.50 -7.49 -23.94
N ILE A 367 5.22 -6.85 -25.06
CA ILE A 367 4.52 -7.48 -26.18
C ILE A 367 5.32 -7.28 -27.47
N LEU A 368 5.14 -8.22 -28.38
CA LEU A 368 5.60 -8.11 -29.75
C LEU A 368 4.37 -7.90 -30.64
N LEU A 369 4.35 -6.79 -31.36
CA LEU A 369 3.27 -6.40 -32.26
C LEU A 369 3.77 -6.55 -33.71
N SER A 370 3.03 -7.28 -34.53
CA SER A 370 3.36 -7.42 -35.97
C SER A 370 3.17 -6.11 -36.75
N THR A 371 3.57 -6.09 -38.00
CA THR A 371 3.31 -4.99 -38.93
C THR A 371 1.83 -4.79 -39.23
N GLU A 372 1.03 -5.85 -39.08
CA GLU A 372 -0.43 -5.83 -39.19
C GLU A 372 -1.12 -5.41 -37.90
N LYS A 373 -0.35 -5.05 -36.87
CA LYS A 373 -0.80 -4.63 -35.53
C LYS A 373 -1.50 -5.73 -34.72
N GLU A 374 -1.11 -6.98 -34.96
CA GLU A 374 -1.54 -8.14 -34.15
C GLU A 374 -0.49 -8.47 -33.08
N VAL A 375 -0.96 -8.86 -31.90
CA VAL A 375 -0.07 -9.31 -30.81
C VAL A 375 0.40 -10.72 -31.12
N ILE A 376 1.69 -10.90 -31.41
CA ILE A 376 2.29 -12.17 -31.82
C ILE A 376 3.09 -12.87 -30.74
N ALA A 377 3.56 -12.13 -29.74
CA ALA A 377 4.17 -12.69 -28.52
C ALA A 377 3.97 -11.75 -27.34
N LYS A 378 4.02 -12.28 -26.15
CA LYS A 378 3.97 -11.49 -24.89
C LYS A 378 4.77 -12.15 -23.79
N SER A 379 5.35 -11.33 -22.92
CA SER A 379 5.99 -11.72 -21.67
C SER A 379 5.46 -10.86 -20.51
N TYR A 380 5.25 -11.50 -19.40
CA TYR A 380 4.74 -10.88 -18.16
C TYR A 380 5.55 -11.34 -16.97
N GLN A 381 6.06 -10.40 -16.22
CA GLN A 381 6.81 -10.68 -15.01
C GLN A 381 6.32 -9.79 -13.86
N LEU A 382 6.15 -10.39 -12.69
CA LEU A 382 5.97 -9.62 -11.47
C LEU A 382 7.26 -8.85 -11.17
N SER A 383 7.14 -7.57 -10.82
CA SER A 383 8.29 -6.72 -10.55
C SER A 383 9.13 -7.26 -9.39
N LYS A 384 10.43 -7.34 -9.61
CA LYS A 384 11.44 -7.64 -8.58
C LYS A 384 11.99 -6.35 -7.95
N GLY A 385 11.33 -5.21 -8.22
CA GLY A 385 11.74 -3.90 -7.69
C GLY A 385 12.77 -3.16 -8.54
N ASN A 386 13.16 -3.73 -9.67
CA ASN A 386 14.14 -3.14 -10.56
C ASN A 386 13.62 -3.11 -12.00
N PRO A 387 13.02 -1.98 -12.43
CA PRO A 387 12.36 -1.92 -13.73
C PRO A 387 13.30 -2.16 -14.91
N ILE A 388 14.59 -1.84 -14.80
CA ILE A 388 15.56 -2.08 -15.87
C ILE A 388 15.84 -3.57 -15.99
N LYS A 389 16.14 -4.26 -14.88
CA LYS A 389 16.37 -5.72 -14.88
C LYS A 389 15.12 -6.48 -15.32
N ASP A 390 13.97 -6.10 -14.78
CA ASP A 390 12.69 -6.72 -15.15
C ASP A 390 12.43 -6.57 -16.66
N THR A 391 12.78 -5.42 -17.25
CA THR A 391 12.62 -5.16 -18.70
C THR A 391 13.59 -5.98 -19.53
N ILE A 392 14.85 -6.12 -19.10
CA ILE A 392 15.85 -6.98 -19.78
C ILE A 392 15.33 -8.42 -19.86
N GLU A 393 14.76 -8.93 -18.75
CA GLU A 393 14.23 -10.30 -18.69
C GLU A 393 13.04 -10.48 -19.64
N VAL A 394 12.04 -9.58 -19.65
CA VAL A 394 10.85 -9.72 -20.52
C VAL A 394 11.19 -9.52 -22.01
N ILE A 395 12.15 -8.65 -22.36
CA ILE A 395 12.65 -8.54 -23.73
C ILE A 395 13.38 -9.82 -24.12
N GLY A 396 14.22 -10.35 -23.23
CA GLY A 396 14.93 -11.62 -23.46
C GLY A 396 13.98 -12.80 -23.66
N ASP A 397 12.83 -12.85 -22.96
CA ASP A 397 11.82 -13.88 -23.16
C ASP A 397 11.22 -13.80 -24.58
N ILE A 398 10.87 -12.60 -25.02
CA ILE A 398 10.35 -12.38 -26.39
C ILE A 398 11.39 -12.77 -27.44
N GLN A 399 12.63 -12.34 -27.27
CA GLN A 399 13.73 -12.70 -28.16
C GLN A 399 13.90 -14.23 -28.22
N ARG A 400 13.99 -14.89 -27.06
CA ARG A 400 14.09 -16.36 -26.99
C ARG A 400 12.91 -17.07 -27.63
N HIS A 401 11.69 -16.55 -27.48
CA HIS A 401 10.50 -17.12 -28.12
C HIS A 401 10.63 -17.16 -29.65
N VAL A 402 11.15 -16.11 -30.27
CA VAL A 402 11.36 -16.05 -31.73
C VAL A 402 12.57 -16.89 -32.14
N GLU A 403 13.71 -16.72 -31.50
CA GLU A 403 14.99 -17.33 -31.93
C GLU A 403 15.06 -18.84 -31.66
N SER A 404 14.37 -19.34 -30.60
CA SER A 404 14.31 -20.79 -30.35
C SER A 404 13.58 -21.58 -31.44
N GLN A 405 12.81 -20.90 -32.30
CA GLN A 405 12.16 -21.48 -33.50
C GLN A 405 13.02 -21.39 -34.73
N GLY A 406 14.25 -20.85 -34.63
CA GLY A 406 15.15 -20.65 -35.77
C GLY A 406 14.87 -19.40 -36.59
N ALA A 407 13.98 -18.53 -36.17
CA ALA A 407 13.69 -17.24 -36.77
C ALA A 407 14.59 -16.13 -36.22
N ARG A 408 14.64 -14.98 -36.88
CA ARG A 408 15.39 -13.80 -36.45
C ARG A 408 14.43 -12.63 -36.22
N LEU A 409 14.51 -11.99 -35.03
CA LEU A 409 13.72 -10.82 -34.73
C LEU A 409 14.39 -9.53 -35.24
N GLU A 410 13.67 -8.76 -36.05
CA GLU A 410 14.01 -7.41 -36.49
C GLU A 410 13.05 -6.41 -35.84
N VAL A 411 13.56 -5.62 -34.87
CA VAL A 411 12.76 -4.64 -34.16
C VAL A 411 12.66 -3.35 -34.95
N LEU A 412 11.45 -2.99 -35.37
CA LEU A 412 11.15 -1.79 -36.17
C LEU A 412 10.94 -0.55 -35.32
N GLY A 413 10.60 -0.74 -34.06
CA GLY A 413 10.39 0.35 -33.12
C GLY A 413 10.07 -0.18 -31.73
N VAL A 414 10.33 0.65 -30.72
CA VAL A 414 10.08 0.35 -29.31
C VAL A 414 9.30 1.49 -28.66
N GLY A 415 8.18 1.16 -28.04
CA GLY A 415 7.39 2.10 -27.23
C GLY A 415 7.39 1.71 -25.76
N THR A 416 7.41 2.68 -24.89
CA THR A 416 7.38 2.50 -23.43
C THR A 416 6.20 3.22 -22.80
N THR A 417 5.63 2.63 -21.76
CA THR A 417 4.61 3.22 -20.90
C THR A 417 4.79 2.76 -19.47
N GLY A 418 3.86 3.13 -18.62
CA GLY A 418 3.91 2.83 -17.20
C GLY A 418 4.79 3.80 -16.45
N TYR A 419 5.01 3.46 -15.21
CA TYR A 419 5.73 4.30 -14.26
C TYR A 419 7.20 4.55 -14.67
N ALA A 420 7.87 3.53 -15.18
CA ALA A 420 9.29 3.61 -15.54
C ALA A 420 9.54 4.07 -16.99
N LYS A 421 8.51 4.51 -17.73
CA LYS A 421 8.55 4.79 -19.17
C LYS A 421 9.72 5.66 -19.61
N ASP A 422 10.01 6.74 -18.89
CA ASP A 422 11.06 7.69 -19.29
C ASP A 422 12.46 7.10 -19.08
N VAL A 423 12.67 6.41 -17.94
CA VAL A 423 13.92 5.70 -17.68
C VAL A 423 14.16 4.60 -18.71
N LEU A 424 13.12 3.83 -19.02
CA LEU A 424 13.21 2.75 -20.01
C LEU A 424 13.45 3.29 -21.42
N ARG A 425 12.76 4.39 -21.81
CA ARG A 425 13.05 5.07 -23.08
C ARG A 425 14.52 5.43 -23.18
N ASP A 426 15.06 6.07 -22.16
CA ASP A 426 16.41 6.60 -22.20
C ASP A 426 17.48 5.51 -22.11
N VAL A 427 17.22 4.41 -21.38
CA VAL A 427 18.14 3.26 -21.28
C VAL A 427 18.15 2.43 -22.56
N LEU A 428 16.98 2.21 -23.17
CA LEU A 428 16.83 1.35 -24.34
C LEU A 428 16.98 2.10 -25.68
N GLY A 429 16.99 3.44 -25.65
CA GLY A 429 16.83 4.23 -26.86
C GLY A 429 15.46 4.02 -27.52
N ALA A 430 14.40 3.84 -26.73
CA ALA A 430 13.07 3.60 -27.25
C ALA A 430 12.52 4.84 -27.98
N ASP A 431 11.71 4.61 -29.01
CA ASP A 431 11.21 5.63 -29.93
C ASP A 431 10.11 6.49 -29.32
N ALA A 432 9.32 5.90 -28.39
CA ALA A 432 8.23 6.58 -27.73
C ALA A 432 8.20 6.27 -26.21
N ALA A 433 7.78 7.28 -25.43
CA ALA A 433 7.38 7.12 -24.04
C ALA A 433 6.04 7.81 -23.86
N ILE A 434 4.96 7.04 -23.78
CA ILE A 434 3.61 7.58 -23.75
C ILE A 434 2.98 7.47 -22.35
N VAL A 435 2.07 8.38 -22.09
CA VAL A 435 1.34 8.38 -20.82
C VAL A 435 0.47 7.14 -20.74
N GLU A 436 0.45 6.50 -19.59
CA GLU A 436 -0.23 5.23 -19.35
C GLU A 436 -1.72 5.26 -19.73
N THR A 437 -2.44 6.34 -19.38
CA THR A 437 -3.86 6.49 -19.76
C THR A 437 -4.05 6.53 -21.28
N VAL A 438 -3.13 7.13 -22.02
CA VAL A 438 -3.16 7.15 -23.50
C VAL A 438 -2.92 5.73 -24.03
N ALA A 439 -1.90 5.04 -23.53
CA ALA A 439 -1.60 3.67 -23.94
C ALA A 439 -2.77 2.72 -23.72
N HIS A 440 -3.39 2.80 -22.57
CA HIS A 440 -4.56 1.99 -22.23
C HIS A 440 -5.78 2.30 -23.11
N ALA A 441 -6.00 3.58 -23.45
CA ALA A 441 -7.08 3.98 -24.35
C ALA A 441 -6.83 3.49 -25.79
N GLU A 442 -5.62 3.70 -26.33
CA GLU A 442 -5.24 3.25 -27.68
C GLU A 442 -5.40 1.73 -27.82
N SER A 443 -4.99 0.95 -26.81
CA SER A 443 -5.17 -0.50 -26.82
C SER A 443 -6.66 -0.89 -26.88
N ALA A 444 -7.52 -0.29 -26.06
CA ALA A 444 -8.94 -0.60 -26.07
C ALA A 444 -9.61 -0.21 -27.39
N LEU A 445 -9.29 0.96 -27.93
CA LEU A 445 -9.85 1.45 -29.19
C LEU A 445 -9.35 0.69 -30.41
N HIS A 446 -8.18 0.07 -30.33
CA HIS A 446 -7.67 -0.80 -31.40
C HIS A 446 -8.50 -2.08 -31.55
N PHE A 447 -9.00 -2.64 -30.45
CA PHE A 447 -9.70 -3.93 -30.47
C PHE A 447 -11.23 -3.80 -30.43
N TYR A 448 -11.76 -2.66 -29.96
CA TYR A 448 -13.21 -2.53 -29.70
C TYR A 448 -13.74 -1.20 -30.23
N ASP A 449 -14.77 -1.27 -31.07
CA ASP A 449 -15.48 -0.10 -31.57
C ASP A 449 -16.52 0.40 -30.57
N GLY A 450 -16.77 1.70 -30.56
CA GLY A 450 -17.88 2.31 -29.83
C GLY A 450 -17.75 2.20 -28.32
N VAL A 451 -16.54 2.19 -27.79
CA VAL A 451 -16.27 2.14 -26.33
C VAL A 451 -16.68 3.47 -25.70
N ASP A 452 -17.51 3.39 -24.67
CA ASP A 452 -17.92 4.55 -23.87
C ASP A 452 -17.05 4.72 -22.62
N VAL A 453 -16.68 3.59 -21.97
CA VAL A 453 -15.93 3.60 -20.71
C VAL A 453 -14.88 2.52 -20.70
N ILE A 454 -13.69 2.90 -20.30
CA ILE A 454 -12.60 1.96 -20.00
C ILE A 454 -12.37 1.98 -18.49
N CYS A 455 -12.45 0.81 -17.85
CA CYS A 455 -12.14 0.63 -16.44
C CYS A 455 -10.90 -0.26 -16.31
N ASP A 456 -9.76 0.38 -16.09
CA ASP A 456 -8.49 -0.28 -15.86
C ASP A 456 -8.24 -0.44 -14.36
N VAL A 457 -8.16 -1.69 -13.90
CA VAL A 457 -7.87 -2.02 -12.52
C VAL A 457 -6.53 -2.74 -12.46
N GLY A 458 -5.52 -1.98 -12.17
CA GLY A 458 -4.15 -2.47 -12.01
C GLY A 458 -3.89 -3.12 -10.66
N GLY A 459 -2.65 -3.48 -10.44
CA GLY A 459 -2.21 -3.98 -9.13
C GLY A 459 -2.25 -2.91 -8.04
N GLN A 460 -1.89 -1.67 -8.37
CA GLN A 460 -1.78 -0.57 -7.39
C GLN A 460 -2.63 0.64 -7.71
N ASP A 461 -3.12 0.76 -8.91
CA ASP A 461 -3.87 1.91 -9.37
C ASP A 461 -5.18 1.51 -10.05
N ILE A 462 -6.07 2.47 -10.15
CA ILE A 462 -7.35 2.36 -10.83
C ILE A 462 -7.44 3.55 -11.77
N LYS A 463 -7.75 3.29 -13.03
CA LYS A 463 -7.97 4.31 -14.05
C LYS A 463 -9.33 4.10 -14.66
N ILE A 464 -10.15 5.14 -14.67
CA ILE A 464 -11.44 5.14 -15.35
C ILE A 464 -11.39 6.24 -16.40
N MET A 465 -11.56 5.87 -17.64
CA MET A 465 -11.59 6.78 -18.77
C MET A 465 -12.98 6.76 -19.39
N VAL A 466 -13.59 7.93 -19.51
CA VAL A 466 -14.87 8.13 -20.18
C VAL A 466 -14.60 8.71 -21.56
N LEU A 467 -15.10 8.04 -22.59
CA LEU A 467 -14.85 8.39 -23.98
C LEU A 467 -16.08 9.05 -24.60
N ASN A 468 -15.84 9.85 -25.62
CA ASN A 468 -16.86 10.38 -26.52
C ASN A 468 -16.29 10.43 -27.95
N GLY A 469 -16.88 9.68 -28.85
CA GLY A 469 -16.46 9.62 -30.23
C GLY A 469 -15.00 9.14 -30.40
N GLY A 470 -14.56 8.18 -29.59
CA GLY A 470 -13.20 7.63 -29.63
C GLY A 470 -12.15 8.50 -28.92
N SER A 471 -12.52 9.62 -28.31
CA SER A 471 -11.58 10.48 -27.57
C SER A 471 -11.89 10.47 -26.07
N VAL A 472 -10.85 10.49 -25.24
CA VAL A 472 -11.01 10.55 -23.78
C VAL A 472 -11.56 11.94 -23.40
N LYS A 473 -12.76 11.95 -22.86
CA LYS A 473 -13.48 13.17 -22.41
C LYS A 473 -13.17 13.51 -20.96
N ASP A 474 -13.12 12.48 -20.10
CA ASP A 474 -12.85 12.62 -18.67
C ASP A 474 -12.11 11.38 -18.18
N PHE A 475 -11.29 11.53 -17.15
CA PHE A 475 -10.63 10.40 -16.50
C PHE A 475 -10.54 10.58 -14.99
N LYS A 476 -10.58 9.46 -14.28
CA LYS A 476 -10.34 9.38 -12.84
C LYS A 476 -9.18 8.44 -12.61
N LEU A 477 -8.26 8.88 -11.79
CA LEU A 477 -7.05 8.13 -11.45
C LEU A 477 -6.93 8.02 -9.93
N ASN A 478 -6.69 6.82 -9.44
CA ASN A 478 -6.30 6.60 -8.05
C ASN A 478 -5.00 5.81 -7.99
N THR A 479 -3.95 6.45 -7.50
CA THR A 479 -2.61 5.87 -7.32
C THR A 479 -2.21 5.74 -5.85
N GLN A 480 -3.06 6.20 -4.93
CA GLN A 480 -2.69 6.38 -3.52
C GLN A 480 -3.41 5.42 -2.56
N CYS A 481 -4.53 4.83 -2.97
CA CYS A 481 -5.30 3.97 -2.09
C CYS A 481 -5.44 2.56 -2.67
N SER A 482 -5.07 1.55 -1.90
CA SER A 482 -5.19 0.14 -2.30
C SER A 482 -6.64 -0.39 -2.25
N ALA A 483 -7.58 0.36 -1.70
CA ALA A 483 -8.99 -0.02 -1.70
C ALA A 483 -9.54 -0.10 -3.12
N GLY A 484 -9.80 -1.28 -3.62
CA GLY A 484 -10.36 -1.50 -4.95
C GLY A 484 -9.35 -1.84 -6.03
N ASN A 485 -8.08 -2.03 -5.72
CA ASN A 485 -7.07 -2.51 -6.66
C ASN A 485 -6.72 -3.99 -6.44
N GLY A 486 -5.99 -4.57 -7.40
CA GLY A 486 -5.64 -5.99 -7.38
C GLY A 486 -4.69 -6.40 -6.25
N TYR A 487 -3.82 -5.48 -5.84
CA TYR A 487 -2.86 -5.76 -4.77
C TYR A 487 -3.55 -6.03 -3.42
N PHE A 488 -4.64 -5.32 -3.11
CA PHE A 488 -5.40 -5.57 -1.89
C PHE A 488 -6.01 -6.97 -1.86
N LEU A 489 -6.56 -7.42 -3.00
CA LEU A 489 -7.07 -8.78 -3.13
C LEU A 489 -5.94 -9.82 -3.01
N GLN A 490 -4.82 -9.58 -3.67
CA GLN A 490 -3.64 -10.46 -3.63
C GLN A 490 -3.05 -10.57 -2.22
N SER A 491 -2.84 -9.43 -1.54
CA SER A 491 -2.26 -9.43 -0.18
C SER A 491 -3.17 -10.15 0.81
N THR A 492 -4.50 -9.93 0.71
CA THR A 492 -5.46 -10.61 1.58
C THR A 492 -5.51 -12.11 1.31
N ALA A 493 -5.48 -12.54 0.04
CA ALA A 493 -5.38 -13.96 -0.30
C ALA A 493 -4.12 -14.61 0.30
N GLY A 494 -2.98 -13.92 0.19
CA GLY A 494 -1.70 -14.36 0.79
C GLY A 494 -1.77 -14.48 2.32
N GLU A 495 -2.43 -13.52 3.00
CA GLU A 495 -2.68 -13.60 4.46
C GLU A 495 -3.51 -14.83 4.85
N PHE A 496 -4.35 -15.31 3.92
CA PHE A 496 -5.19 -16.50 4.10
C PHE A 496 -4.50 -17.79 3.64
N GLY A 497 -3.25 -17.74 3.20
CA GLY A 497 -2.53 -18.86 2.64
C GLY A 497 -3.10 -19.35 1.29
N VAL A 498 -3.85 -18.50 0.58
CA VAL A 498 -4.48 -18.82 -0.71
C VAL A 498 -3.67 -18.17 -1.84
N PRO A 499 -3.13 -18.94 -2.80
CA PRO A 499 -2.54 -18.38 -4.00
C PRO A 499 -3.53 -17.48 -4.75
N VAL A 500 -3.07 -16.34 -5.29
CA VAL A 500 -3.95 -15.36 -5.94
C VAL A 500 -4.70 -15.94 -7.14
N GLU A 501 -4.13 -16.92 -7.80
CA GLU A 501 -4.73 -17.65 -8.91
C GLU A 501 -5.98 -18.44 -8.47
N ASN A 502 -6.00 -18.89 -7.22
CA ASN A 502 -7.11 -19.65 -6.63
C ASN A 502 -8.16 -18.74 -5.95
N PHE A 503 -7.94 -17.41 -5.96
CA PHE A 503 -8.85 -16.46 -5.31
C PHE A 503 -10.30 -16.65 -5.80
N ALA A 504 -10.48 -16.63 -7.12
CA ALA A 504 -11.82 -16.68 -7.72
C ALA A 504 -12.59 -17.96 -7.35
N ASP A 505 -11.94 -19.10 -7.47
CA ASP A 505 -12.59 -20.40 -7.17
C ASP A 505 -12.91 -20.53 -5.67
N THR A 506 -12.01 -20.06 -4.81
CA THR A 506 -12.23 -20.02 -3.36
C THR A 506 -13.39 -19.09 -2.98
N ALA A 507 -13.49 -17.92 -3.63
CA ALA A 507 -14.58 -16.98 -3.39
C ALA A 507 -15.93 -17.48 -3.95
N PHE A 508 -15.94 -18.14 -5.11
CA PHE A 508 -17.16 -18.71 -5.69
C PHE A 508 -17.70 -19.93 -4.92
N ALA A 509 -16.84 -20.63 -4.19
CA ALA A 509 -17.27 -21.74 -3.34
C ALA A 509 -18.07 -21.28 -2.10
N ALA A 510 -18.06 -20.00 -1.80
CA ALA A 510 -18.77 -19.42 -0.65
C ALA A 510 -20.27 -19.27 -0.95
N GLU A 511 -21.13 -19.96 -0.17
CA GLU A 511 -22.59 -19.85 -0.24
C GLU A 511 -23.10 -18.52 0.35
N GLN A 512 -22.33 -17.95 1.27
CA GLN A 512 -22.64 -16.71 1.97
C GLN A 512 -21.38 -15.85 2.07
N MET A 513 -21.57 -14.55 2.22
CA MET A 513 -20.46 -13.62 2.41
C MET A 513 -20.80 -12.51 3.39
N PRO A 514 -19.81 -11.97 4.15
CA PRO A 514 -19.99 -10.81 4.98
C PRO A 514 -20.11 -9.55 4.12
N THR A 515 -20.85 -8.55 4.61
CA THR A 515 -20.98 -7.26 3.94
C THR A 515 -19.91 -6.31 4.46
N PHE A 516 -18.95 -5.97 3.59
CA PHE A 516 -17.93 -4.97 3.86
C PHE A 516 -18.45 -3.54 3.73
N GLY A 517 -17.94 -2.64 4.57
CA GLY A 517 -17.96 -1.22 4.30
C GLY A 517 -17.06 -0.89 3.11
N TYR A 518 -17.49 0.05 2.23
CA TYR A 518 -16.61 0.53 1.16
C TYR A 518 -15.88 1.80 1.59
N GLY A 519 -14.66 2.01 1.07
CA GLY A 519 -13.81 3.15 1.40
C GLY A 519 -12.35 2.77 1.59
N CYS A 520 -11.70 3.30 2.63
CA CYS A 520 -10.28 3.09 2.89
C CYS A 520 -9.94 1.62 3.19
N ALA A 521 -8.85 1.12 2.59
CA ALA A 521 -8.35 -0.25 2.79
C ALA A 521 -8.05 -0.59 4.27
N VAL A 522 -7.65 0.39 5.07
CA VAL A 522 -7.39 0.19 6.52
C VAL A 522 -8.67 -0.21 7.24
N PHE A 523 -9.82 0.41 6.91
CA PHE A 523 -11.09 0.02 7.51
C PHE A 523 -11.53 -1.37 7.04
N MET A 524 -11.33 -1.70 5.76
CA MET A 524 -11.61 -3.04 5.27
C MET A 524 -10.73 -4.10 5.93
N GLN A 525 -9.47 -3.77 6.26
CA GLN A 525 -8.61 -4.66 7.03
C GLN A 525 -9.17 -4.90 8.45
N SER A 526 -9.71 -3.86 9.08
CA SER A 526 -10.40 -4.01 10.36
C SER A 526 -11.66 -4.87 10.24
N ASP A 527 -12.43 -4.70 9.17
CA ASP A 527 -13.59 -5.55 8.88
C ASP A 527 -13.19 -7.01 8.72
N ILE A 528 -12.07 -7.29 8.00
CA ILE A 528 -11.53 -8.66 7.85
C ILE A 528 -11.28 -9.29 9.21
N VAL A 529 -10.61 -8.57 10.11
CA VAL A 529 -10.33 -9.07 11.48
C VAL A 529 -11.62 -9.36 12.25
N ASP A 530 -12.59 -8.47 12.16
CA ASP A 530 -13.87 -8.66 12.82
C ASP A 530 -14.64 -9.84 12.26
N PHE A 531 -14.62 -10.05 10.95
CA PHE A 531 -15.24 -11.23 10.32
C PHE A 531 -14.52 -12.52 10.69
N GLN A 532 -13.20 -12.52 10.77
CA GLN A 532 -12.44 -13.65 11.31
C GLN A 532 -12.88 -14.01 12.72
N ARG A 533 -13.01 -12.99 13.61
CA ARG A 533 -13.49 -13.16 14.98
C ARG A 533 -14.91 -13.74 15.03
N GLN A 534 -15.76 -13.35 14.09
CA GLN A 534 -17.13 -13.89 13.92
C GLN A 534 -17.14 -15.29 13.28
N GLY A 535 -15.99 -15.84 12.94
CA GLY A 535 -15.85 -17.19 12.41
C GLY A 535 -16.17 -17.32 10.90
N TRP A 536 -16.12 -16.22 10.14
CA TRP A 536 -16.20 -16.30 8.69
C TRP A 536 -14.94 -16.97 8.12
N THR A 537 -15.14 -17.85 7.14
CA THR A 537 -14.04 -18.54 6.46
C THR A 537 -13.30 -17.61 5.50
N ALA A 538 -12.09 -17.98 5.12
CA ALA A 538 -11.31 -17.24 4.11
C ALA A 538 -12.09 -17.04 2.80
N GLY A 539 -12.73 -18.10 2.29
CA GLY A 539 -13.50 -18.02 1.06
C GLY A 539 -14.69 -17.06 1.14
N GLU A 540 -15.41 -17.05 2.26
CA GLU A 540 -16.52 -16.14 2.49
C GLU A 540 -16.06 -14.68 2.61
N ILE A 541 -14.95 -14.44 3.28
CA ILE A 541 -14.34 -13.10 3.39
C ILE A 541 -13.85 -12.63 2.00
N MET A 542 -13.21 -13.52 1.23
CA MET A 542 -12.75 -13.21 -0.12
C MET A 542 -13.91 -12.91 -1.08
N ALA A 543 -15.03 -13.62 -0.94
CA ALA A 543 -16.26 -13.31 -1.68
C ALA A 543 -16.80 -11.91 -1.33
N GLY A 544 -16.83 -11.55 -0.04
CA GLY A 544 -17.23 -10.23 0.41
C GLY A 544 -16.30 -9.11 -0.10
N LEU A 545 -14.98 -9.37 -0.13
CA LEU A 545 -13.99 -8.43 -0.69
C LEU A 545 -14.17 -8.23 -2.20
N ALA A 546 -14.45 -9.31 -2.96
CA ALA A 546 -14.78 -9.18 -4.36
C ALA A 546 -16.05 -8.35 -4.56
N ALA A 547 -17.09 -8.57 -3.73
CA ALA A 547 -18.37 -7.87 -3.82
C ALA A 547 -18.26 -6.36 -3.48
N VAL A 548 -17.33 -5.95 -2.64
CA VAL A 548 -17.12 -4.53 -2.29
C VAL A 548 -16.25 -3.79 -3.31
N LEU A 549 -15.43 -4.50 -4.09
CA LEU A 549 -14.51 -3.95 -5.07
C LEU A 549 -15.16 -2.90 -6.00
N PRO A 550 -16.28 -3.17 -6.70
CA PRO A 550 -16.88 -2.20 -7.60
C PRO A 550 -17.43 -0.95 -6.88
N LYS A 551 -17.85 -1.07 -5.62
CA LYS A 551 -18.25 0.09 -4.82
C LYS A 551 -17.05 0.99 -4.56
N ASN A 552 -15.89 0.41 -4.28
CA ASN A 552 -14.64 1.18 -4.13
C ASN A 552 -14.24 1.84 -5.44
N ILE A 553 -14.29 1.13 -6.55
CA ILE A 553 -13.97 1.67 -7.88
C ILE A 553 -14.90 2.83 -8.23
N TRP A 554 -16.22 2.59 -8.23
CA TRP A 554 -17.18 3.53 -8.82
C TRP A 554 -17.68 4.60 -7.85
N LEU A 555 -17.95 4.24 -6.58
CA LEU A 555 -18.53 5.18 -5.61
C LEU A 555 -17.46 5.94 -4.82
N TYR A 556 -16.37 5.27 -4.45
CA TYR A 556 -15.33 5.89 -3.63
C TYR A 556 -14.27 6.60 -4.47
N VAL A 557 -13.67 5.89 -5.44
CA VAL A 557 -12.59 6.43 -6.30
C VAL A 557 -13.14 7.35 -7.39
N ALA A 558 -14.02 6.83 -8.26
CA ALA A 558 -14.55 7.59 -9.37
C ALA A 558 -15.57 8.63 -8.96
N GLN A 559 -16.29 8.39 -7.86
CA GLN A 559 -17.41 9.19 -7.39
C GLN A 559 -18.54 9.31 -8.44
N ILE A 560 -18.77 8.23 -9.17
CA ILE A 560 -19.78 8.15 -10.23
C ILE A 560 -20.90 7.17 -9.80
N PRO A 561 -21.98 7.64 -9.20
CA PRO A 561 -23.06 6.76 -8.75
C PRO A 561 -23.99 6.31 -9.88
N ASN A 562 -24.06 7.04 -10.99
CA ASN A 562 -24.96 6.77 -12.11
C ASN A 562 -24.17 6.41 -13.38
N LEU A 563 -23.85 5.12 -13.52
CA LEU A 563 -23.05 4.60 -14.62
C LEU A 563 -23.80 4.64 -15.96
N ALA A 564 -25.13 4.55 -15.95
CA ALA A 564 -25.95 4.59 -17.16
C ALA A 564 -25.85 5.91 -17.94
N LYS A 565 -25.38 6.99 -17.29
CA LYS A 565 -25.12 8.27 -17.97
C LYS A 565 -23.80 8.32 -18.73
N LEU A 566 -22.88 7.37 -18.50
CA LEU A 566 -21.58 7.34 -19.14
C LEU A 566 -21.63 6.71 -20.54
N GLY A 567 -22.63 5.89 -20.81
CA GLY A 567 -22.77 5.12 -22.03
C GLY A 567 -23.17 3.67 -21.74
N LYS A 568 -23.10 2.81 -22.74
CA LYS A 568 -23.48 1.38 -22.61
C LYS A 568 -22.30 0.43 -22.69
N LYS A 569 -21.25 0.75 -23.42
CA LYS A 569 -20.14 -0.16 -23.69
C LYS A 569 -18.96 0.08 -22.76
N PHE A 570 -18.71 -0.88 -21.87
CA PHE A 570 -17.67 -0.86 -20.86
C PHE A 570 -16.59 -1.87 -21.19
N VAL A 571 -15.34 -1.45 -21.28
CA VAL A 571 -14.19 -2.34 -21.42
C VAL A 571 -13.46 -2.41 -20.08
N LEU A 572 -13.40 -3.61 -19.50
CA LEU A 572 -12.66 -3.89 -18.28
C LEU A 572 -11.26 -4.38 -18.65
N GLN A 573 -10.22 -3.72 -18.14
CA GLN A 573 -8.83 -4.08 -18.37
C GLN A 573 -7.99 -3.91 -17.11
N GLY A 574 -6.69 -4.23 -17.17
CA GLY A 574 -5.79 -4.31 -16.03
C GLY A 574 -5.67 -5.73 -15.49
N GLY A 575 -4.57 -6.00 -14.81
CA GLY A 575 -4.23 -7.36 -14.33
C GLY A 575 -5.26 -7.97 -13.37
N THR A 576 -6.04 -7.15 -12.65
CA THR A 576 -7.09 -7.61 -11.73
C THR A 576 -8.23 -8.31 -12.46
N GLN A 577 -8.43 -8.04 -13.75
CA GLN A 577 -9.48 -8.68 -14.55
C GLN A 577 -9.20 -10.17 -14.88
N ARG A 578 -8.01 -10.65 -14.55
CA ARG A 578 -7.72 -12.10 -14.56
C ARG A 578 -8.45 -12.85 -13.43
N ASN A 579 -8.89 -12.13 -12.40
CA ASN A 579 -9.67 -12.67 -11.29
C ASN A 579 -11.18 -12.61 -11.61
N LEU A 580 -11.76 -13.76 -11.97
CA LEU A 580 -13.18 -13.85 -12.36
C LEU A 580 -14.15 -13.45 -11.25
N ALA A 581 -13.81 -13.59 -9.96
CA ALA A 581 -14.65 -13.09 -8.88
C ALA A 581 -14.71 -11.55 -8.85
N ALA A 582 -13.59 -10.89 -9.12
CA ALA A 582 -13.54 -9.44 -9.28
C ALA A 582 -14.33 -8.97 -10.52
N VAL A 583 -14.24 -9.72 -11.62
CA VAL A 583 -15.02 -9.45 -12.84
C VAL A 583 -16.51 -9.63 -12.58
N LYS A 584 -16.94 -10.75 -11.97
CA LYS A 584 -18.34 -11.02 -11.64
C LYS A 584 -18.96 -9.87 -10.85
N SER A 585 -18.26 -9.44 -9.81
CA SER A 585 -18.73 -8.34 -8.97
C SER A 585 -18.84 -7.02 -9.71
N GLN A 586 -17.88 -6.71 -10.61
CA GLN A 586 -17.93 -5.49 -11.43
C GLN A 586 -19.07 -5.54 -12.45
N VAL A 587 -19.26 -6.68 -13.14
CA VAL A 587 -20.35 -6.88 -14.11
C VAL A 587 -21.70 -6.73 -13.42
N ASP A 588 -21.93 -7.46 -12.31
CA ASP A 588 -23.18 -7.37 -11.55
C ASP A 588 -23.46 -5.95 -11.05
N PHE A 589 -22.41 -5.25 -10.60
CA PHE A 589 -22.56 -3.87 -10.15
C PHE A 589 -22.93 -2.93 -11.30
N ILE A 590 -22.25 -3.02 -12.44
CA ILE A 590 -22.54 -2.20 -13.63
C ILE A 590 -23.97 -2.49 -14.10
N GLU A 591 -24.33 -3.76 -14.30
CA GLU A 591 -25.67 -4.17 -14.74
C GLU A 591 -26.77 -3.67 -13.79
N SER A 592 -26.51 -3.70 -12.47
CA SER A 592 -27.47 -3.22 -11.45
C SER A 592 -27.78 -1.73 -11.55
N ARG A 593 -26.94 -0.94 -12.24
CA ARG A 593 -27.13 0.51 -12.43
C ARG A 593 -27.95 0.86 -13.66
N PHE A 594 -28.26 -0.12 -14.49
CA PHE A 594 -29.13 0.05 -15.64
C PHE A 594 -30.55 -0.41 -15.27
N ARG A 595 -31.55 0.42 -15.58
CA ARG A 595 -32.96 0.07 -15.32
C ARG A 595 -33.41 -0.97 -16.32
N CYS A 596 -34.27 -1.91 -15.89
CA CYS A 596 -34.76 -3.05 -16.68
C CYS A 596 -35.59 -2.72 -17.94
N ASN A 597 -35.65 -1.47 -18.41
CA ASN A 597 -36.44 -1.04 -19.54
C ASN A 597 -35.57 -0.72 -20.77
N GLY A 598 -34.93 -1.70 -21.34
CA GLY A 598 -34.17 -1.54 -22.56
C GLY A 598 -32.90 -2.39 -22.59
N ASP A 599 -32.10 -2.24 -23.64
CA ASP A 599 -30.82 -2.91 -23.77
C ASP A 599 -29.92 -2.60 -22.58
N GLY A 600 -29.46 -3.66 -21.89
CA GLY A 600 -28.50 -3.57 -20.79
C GLY A 600 -27.15 -3.04 -21.25
N PRO A 601 -26.17 -2.87 -20.32
CA PRO A 601 -24.83 -2.52 -20.70
C PRO A 601 -24.15 -3.68 -21.42
N ASP A 602 -23.23 -3.35 -22.33
CA ASP A 602 -22.29 -4.29 -22.93
C ASP A 602 -20.98 -4.20 -22.15
N VAL A 603 -20.70 -5.20 -21.32
CA VAL A 603 -19.48 -5.27 -20.50
C VAL A 603 -18.54 -6.29 -21.10
N ILE A 604 -17.36 -5.87 -21.48
CA ILE A 604 -16.35 -6.66 -22.19
C ILE A 604 -15.08 -6.71 -21.34
N ILE A 605 -14.47 -7.89 -21.20
CA ILE A 605 -13.09 -7.99 -20.70
C ILE A 605 -12.16 -7.85 -21.91
N HIS A 606 -11.17 -6.97 -21.80
CA HIS A 606 -10.15 -6.82 -22.83
C HIS A 606 -9.40 -8.15 -23.02
N LYS A 607 -9.31 -8.65 -24.26
CA LYS A 607 -8.65 -9.95 -24.56
C LYS A 607 -7.19 -10.04 -24.09
N HIS A 608 -6.51 -8.89 -23.98
CA HIS A 608 -5.18 -8.76 -23.42
C HIS A 608 -5.22 -7.82 -22.18
N CYS A 609 -6.11 -8.10 -21.22
CA CYS A 609 -6.39 -7.21 -20.11
C CYS A 609 -5.14 -6.84 -19.28
N GLY A 610 -4.18 -7.75 -19.17
CA GLY A 610 -2.94 -7.53 -18.41
C GLY A 610 -1.85 -6.75 -19.15
N GLU A 611 -1.91 -6.70 -20.48
CA GLU A 611 -0.86 -6.15 -21.34
C GLU A 611 -1.32 -4.90 -22.14
N SER A 612 -2.51 -4.38 -21.88
CA SER A 612 -3.11 -3.26 -22.62
C SER A 612 -2.20 -2.02 -22.70
N GLY A 613 -1.50 -1.67 -21.62
CA GLY A 613 -0.51 -0.59 -21.64
C GLY A 613 0.63 -0.82 -22.61
N ALA A 614 1.21 -2.02 -22.60
CA ALA A 614 2.30 -2.39 -23.52
C ALA A 614 1.84 -2.38 -24.98
N ILE A 615 0.60 -2.83 -25.24
CA ILE A 615 0.02 -2.79 -26.60
C ILE A 615 -0.10 -1.35 -27.10
N GLY A 616 -0.65 -0.43 -26.30
CA GLY A 616 -0.75 0.98 -26.70
C GLY A 616 0.62 1.61 -26.96
N ALA A 617 1.63 1.24 -26.19
CA ALA A 617 3.00 1.70 -26.41
C ALA A 617 3.58 1.17 -27.74
N ALA A 618 3.32 -0.10 -28.10
CA ALA A 618 3.72 -0.66 -29.37
C ALA A 618 2.99 -0.03 -30.57
N LEU A 619 1.69 0.24 -30.43
CA LEU A 619 0.89 0.93 -31.44
C LEU A 619 1.45 2.33 -31.75
N GLU A 620 1.92 3.05 -30.73
CA GLU A 620 2.56 4.35 -30.92
C GLU A 620 3.92 4.21 -31.64
N ALA A 621 4.73 3.21 -31.31
CA ALA A 621 5.96 2.92 -32.03
C ALA A 621 5.68 2.57 -33.49
N ALA A 622 4.64 1.78 -33.78
CA ALA A 622 4.19 1.46 -35.11
C ALA A 622 3.75 2.71 -35.88
N ARG A 623 2.97 3.59 -35.23
CA ARG A 623 2.53 4.87 -35.81
C ARG A 623 3.72 5.77 -36.19
N LEU A 624 4.73 5.84 -35.34
CA LEU A 624 5.95 6.61 -35.61
C LEU A 624 6.70 6.03 -36.85
N TRP A 625 6.85 4.71 -36.91
CA TRP A 625 7.48 4.03 -38.01
C TRP A 625 6.72 4.25 -39.32
N GLU A 626 5.39 4.14 -39.34
CA GLU A 626 4.54 4.43 -40.49
C GLU A 626 4.71 5.87 -41.02
N ASN A 627 5.01 6.81 -40.09
CA ASN A 627 5.32 8.21 -40.43
C ASN A 627 6.81 8.44 -40.86
N GLY A 628 7.57 7.37 -41.06
CA GLY A 628 8.95 7.44 -41.55
C GLY A 628 10.02 7.58 -40.47
N HIS A 629 9.65 7.47 -39.18
CA HIS A 629 10.63 7.47 -38.08
C HIS A 629 11.49 6.20 -38.12
N GLN A 630 12.79 6.37 -38.04
CA GLN A 630 13.71 5.25 -37.89
C GLN A 630 14.02 4.99 -36.42
N THR A 631 13.94 3.72 -36.03
CA THR A 631 14.12 3.36 -34.62
C THR A 631 15.49 3.77 -34.07
N THR A 632 15.48 4.30 -32.87
CA THR A 632 16.67 4.61 -32.07
C THR A 632 17.01 3.52 -31.06
N PHE A 633 16.31 2.41 -31.13
CA PHE A 633 16.50 1.28 -30.22
C PHE A 633 17.93 0.73 -30.26
N ILE A 634 18.54 0.51 -29.11
CA ILE A 634 19.94 0.09 -28.98
C ILE A 634 20.24 -1.31 -29.54
N GLY A 635 19.20 -2.11 -29.80
CA GLY A 635 19.30 -3.48 -30.29
C GLY A 635 19.24 -4.53 -29.18
N LEU A 636 18.76 -5.73 -29.52
CA LEU A 636 18.50 -6.82 -28.58
C LEU A 636 19.76 -7.27 -27.84
N ASP A 637 20.88 -7.42 -28.55
CA ASP A 637 22.15 -7.85 -27.95
C ASP A 637 22.68 -6.82 -26.94
N ALA A 638 22.51 -5.53 -27.23
CA ALA A 638 22.93 -4.47 -26.31
C ALA A 638 22.07 -4.45 -25.05
N VAL A 639 20.78 -4.77 -25.15
CA VAL A 639 19.89 -4.86 -23.97
C VAL A 639 20.36 -5.91 -22.98
N GLN A 640 20.85 -7.06 -23.45
CA GLN A 640 21.26 -8.16 -22.57
C GLN A 640 22.53 -7.86 -21.76
N VAL A 641 23.33 -6.88 -22.18
CA VAL A 641 24.59 -6.50 -21.54
C VAL A 641 24.53 -5.14 -20.83
N ILE A 642 23.36 -4.56 -20.64
CA ILE A 642 23.20 -3.31 -19.91
C ILE A 642 23.67 -3.51 -18.45
N SER A 643 24.69 -2.74 -18.05
CA SER A 643 25.07 -2.57 -16.65
C SER A 643 24.80 -1.13 -16.21
N TYR A 644 24.39 -0.97 -14.95
CA TYR A 644 24.10 0.34 -14.39
C TYR A 644 24.27 0.35 -12.89
N THR A 645 24.53 1.52 -12.33
CA THR A 645 24.55 1.78 -10.89
C THR A 645 23.51 2.83 -10.53
N ALA A 646 22.78 2.63 -9.44
CA ALA A 646 21.83 3.61 -8.91
C ALA A 646 22.38 4.20 -7.61
N THR A 647 22.47 5.53 -7.55
CA THR A 647 22.97 6.25 -6.38
C THR A 647 21.92 7.24 -5.89
N THR A 648 21.54 7.14 -4.63
CA THR A 648 20.70 8.10 -3.93
C THR A 648 21.37 8.45 -2.62
N SER A 649 21.80 9.71 -2.47
CA SER A 649 22.53 10.18 -1.29
C SER A 649 22.34 11.68 -1.11
N GLU A 650 22.83 12.23 0.00
CA GLU A 650 22.84 13.68 0.19
C GLU A 650 23.57 14.42 -0.95
N ASP A 651 24.58 13.79 -1.56
CA ASP A 651 25.30 14.33 -2.69
C ASP A 651 24.51 14.37 -4.00
N THR A 652 23.38 13.64 -4.08
CA THR A 652 22.47 13.68 -5.23
C THR A 652 21.36 14.71 -5.08
N ARG A 653 21.28 15.48 -3.98
CA ARG A 653 20.22 16.49 -3.78
C ARG A 653 20.24 17.55 -4.88
N CYS A 654 19.02 17.96 -5.25
CA CYS A 654 18.81 19.11 -6.12
C CYS A 654 18.81 20.40 -5.30
N HIS A 655 19.75 21.29 -5.54
CA HIS A 655 19.87 22.57 -4.83
C HIS A 655 19.37 23.77 -5.66
N PHE A 656 18.54 23.56 -6.67
CA PHE A 656 18.00 24.63 -7.52
C PHE A 656 16.91 25.47 -6.86
N CYS A 657 16.31 24.98 -5.78
CA CYS A 657 15.28 25.70 -5.01
C CYS A 657 15.27 25.24 -3.55
N LYS A 658 14.43 25.87 -2.71
CA LYS A 658 14.33 25.59 -1.27
C LYS A 658 13.80 24.18 -0.92
N ASN A 659 13.28 23.43 -1.89
CA ASN A 659 12.75 22.10 -1.61
C ASN A 659 13.86 21.06 -1.41
N ASP A 660 15.08 21.32 -1.88
CA ASP A 660 16.25 20.44 -1.75
C ASP A 660 15.94 18.95 -2.00
N CYS A 661 15.19 18.67 -3.09
CA CYS A 661 14.67 17.34 -3.38
C CYS A 661 15.79 16.32 -3.54
N LEU A 662 15.63 15.16 -2.92
CA LEU A 662 16.49 14.02 -3.12
C LEU A 662 16.23 13.43 -4.51
N ARG A 663 17.31 13.11 -5.24
CA ARG A 663 17.25 12.53 -6.61
C ARG A 663 17.98 11.19 -6.63
N THR A 664 17.63 10.36 -7.60
CA THR A 664 18.36 9.12 -7.89
C THR A 664 19.15 9.30 -9.19
N PHE A 665 20.44 9.09 -9.12
CA PHE A 665 21.31 9.04 -10.30
C PHE A 665 21.42 7.58 -10.74
N ILE A 666 21.09 7.31 -12.00
CA ILE A 666 21.26 6.01 -12.64
C ILE A 666 22.35 6.18 -13.69
N ASP A 667 23.54 5.68 -13.40
CA ASP A 667 24.67 5.70 -14.29
C ASP A 667 24.70 4.40 -15.09
N VAL A 668 24.40 4.49 -16.40
CA VAL A 668 24.36 3.35 -17.32
C VAL A 668 25.72 3.26 -18.01
N GLU A 669 26.40 2.13 -17.88
CA GLU A 669 27.62 1.85 -18.62
C GLU A 669 27.24 1.44 -20.03
N ALA A 670 27.62 2.25 -21.01
CA ALA A 670 27.48 1.89 -22.42
C ALA A 670 28.54 0.82 -22.77
N SER A 671 28.11 -0.37 -23.13
CA SER A 671 29.04 -1.32 -23.75
C SER A 671 29.58 -0.70 -25.06
N LYS A 672 30.83 -1.01 -25.41
CA LYS A 672 31.62 -0.45 -26.52
C LYS A 672 31.00 -0.55 -27.95
N VAL A 673 29.72 -0.92 -28.10
CA VAL A 673 29.10 -1.29 -29.37
C VAL A 673 28.29 -0.16 -30.01
N ILE A 674 28.07 0.97 -29.38
CA ILE A 674 27.28 2.07 -30.01
C ILE A 674 28.21 3.18 -30.47
N LYS A 675 28.95 2.93 -31.59
CA LYS A 675 29.29 3.99 -32.54
C LYS A 675 28.13 4.11 -33.51
N ARG A 676 27.16 4.93 -33.23
CA ARG A 676 26.28 5.50 -34.27
C ARG A 676 26.70 6.94 -34.50
N ASP A 677 26.98 7.26 -35.77
CA ASP A 677 27.00 8.60 -36.30
C ASP A 677 25.65 9.27 -36.02
N GLN A 678 25.48 9.81 -34.85
CA GLN A 678 24.53 10.88 -34.59
C GLN A 678 25.42 12.06 -34.22
N GLY A 679 25.21 13.17 -34.98
CA GLY A 679 25.94 14.41 -34.75
C GLY A 679 26.12 14.67 -33.28
N GLU A 680 27.32 15.01 -32.90
CA GLU A 680 27.75 15.40 -31.61
C GLU A 680 26.65 16.24 -30.94
N VAL A 681 25.87 15.62 -30.05
CA VAL A 681 25.36 16.41 -28.95
C VAL A 681 26.58 16.70 -28.12
N ASP A 682 27.17 17.85 -28.40
CA ASP A 682 28.27 18.43 -27.69
C ASP A 682 28.04 18.21 -26.18
N THR A 683 28.81 17.30 -25.60
CA THR A 683 29.18 17.45 -24.21
C THR A 683 30.08 18.67 -24.19
N ALA A 684 29.46 19.84 -24.16
CA ALA A 684 30.17 21.09 -24.05
C ALA A 684 31.15 20.98 -22.85
N PRO A 685 32.43 21.33 -23.04
CA PRO A 685 33.39 21.27 -21.96
C PRO A 685 32.84 22.15 -20.84
N ALA A 686 32.78 21.59 -19.62
CA ALA A 686 32.30 22.29 -18.44
C ALA A 686 32.90 23.70 -18.38
N THR A 687 32.06 24.71 -18.59
CA THR A 687 32.46 26.12 -18.42
C THR A 687 32.98 26.30 -17.04
N ALA A 688 34.13 26.99 -16.93
CA ALA A 688 34.79 27.30 -15.68
C ALA A 688 33.83 28.05 -14.74
N GLY A 689 33.30 27.39 -13.72
CA GLY A 689 32.32 27.94 -12.78
C GLY A 689 31.17 27.01 -12.38
N ALA A 690 30.90 25.94 -13.13
CA ALA A 690 29.87 24.95 -12.75
C ALA A 690 30.37 24.14 -11.52
N ARG A 691 29.59 24.11 -10.44
CA ARG A 691 29.82 23.14 -9.35
C ARG A 691 29.69 21.74 -9.95
N LYS A 692 30.83 21.04 -10.04
CA LYS A 692 30.83 19.61 -10.45
C LYS A 692 30.02 18.84 -9.46
N SER A 693 29.23 17.88 -9.99
CA SER A 693 28.52 16.90 -9.15
C SER A 693 29.50 16.27 -8.16
N LYS A 694 29.07 16.11 -6.92
CA LYS A 694 29.85 15.41 -5.90
C LYS A 694 29.91 13.89 -6.16
N VAL A 695 28.98 13.36 -6.94
CA VAL A 695 28.97 11.94 -7.35
C VAL A 695 29.70 11.84 -8.67
N PRO A 696 30.88 11.20 -8.72
CA PRO A 696 31.65 11.08 -9.97
C PRO A 696 30.91 10.12 -10.93
N LEU A 697 30.92 10.47 -12.21
CA LEU A 697 30.45 9.62 -13.30
C LEU A 697 31.61 8.77 -13.81
N ALA A 698 31.40 7.46 -13.97
CA ALA A 698 32.40 6.57 -14.54
C ALA A 698 32.70 6.96 -16.00
N PRO A 699 33.98 6.84 -16.46
CA PRO A 699 34.34 7.16 -17.85
C PRO A 699 33.51 6.34 -18.85
N GLY A 700 32.82 7.00 -19.76
CA GLY A 700 31.98 6.36 -20.77
C GLY A 700 30.57 5.97 -20.30
N ALA A 701 30.21 6.18 -19.02
CA ALA A 701 28.85 5.99 -18.56
C ALA A 701 27.98 7.22 -18.87
N ARG A 702 26.68 6.99 -19.04
CA ARG A 702 25.66 8.04 -19.20
C ARG A 702 24.83 8.13 -17.92
N ARG A 703 24.70 9.32 -17.36
CA ARG A 703 23.87 9.58 -16.18
C ARG A 703 22.45 9.92 -16.57
N LEU A 704 21.52 9.20 -15.98
CA LEU A 704 20.10 9.53 -15.96
C LEU A 704 19.72 10.00 -14.57
N ILE A 705 18.96 11.08 -14.47
CA ILE A 705 18.52 11.63 -13.19
C ILE A 705 17.04 11.41 -13.04
N VAL A 706 16.67 10.64 -12.01
CA VAL A 706 15.26 10.42 -11.66
C VAL A 706 14.89 11.43 -10.57
N ASN A 707 13.93 12.30 -10.90
CA ASN A 707 13.40 13.29 -9.98
C ASN A 707 11.88 13.39 -10.16
N ASN A 708 11.12 12.95 -9.15
CA ASN A 708 9.66 12.96 -9.20
C ASN A 708 9.04 14.31 -8.83
N SER A 709 9.85 15.32 -8.53
CA SER A 709 9.35 16.59 -7.99
C SER A 709 9.14 17.64 -9.07
N CYS A 710 10.08 17.81 -9.99
CA CYS A 710 9.97 18.75 -11.10
C CYS A 710 11.06 18.55 -12.16
N GLU A 711 10.81 19.06 -13.38
CA GLU A 711 11.73 18.93 -14.53
C GLU A 711 13.10 19.62 -14.30
N LYS A 712 13.17 20.69 -13.48
CA LYS A 712 14.42 21.38 -13.18
C LYS A 712 15.44 20.49 -12.46
N GLY A 713 14.99 19.48 -11.75
CA GLY A 713 15.85 18.53 -11.05
C GLY A 713 16.42 17.42 -11.92
N LEU A 714 16.06 17.36 -13.20
CA LEU A 714 16.57 16.35 -14.14
C LEU A 714 17.98 16.66 -14.67
N VAL A 715 18.58 17.77 -14.28
CA VAL A 715 19.92 18.20 -14.69
C VAL A 715 20.79 18.50 -13.47
N GLU A 716 22.10 18.49 -13.65
CA GLU A 716 23.07 18.75 -12.56
C GLU A 716 23.58 20.19 -12.51
N ASP A 717 23.61 20.87 -13.64
CA ASP A 717 24.17 22.22 -13.76
C ASP A 717 23.10 23.31 -13.89
N VAL A 718 23.49 24.53 -13.50
CA VAL A 718 22.60 25.69 -13.48
C VAL A 718 22.22 26.19 -14.86
N GLU A 719 23.06 25.97 -15.86
CA GLU A 719 22.85 26.47 -17.23
C GLU A 719 21.76 25.64 -17.91
N SER A 720 21.88 24.31 -17.89
CA SER A 720 20.83 23.39 -18.34
C SER A 720 19.51 23.61 -17.60
N MET A 721 19.56 23.88 -16.27
CA MET A 721 18.36 24.20 -15.50
C MET A 721 17.69 25.50 -15.98
N ARG A 722 18.48 26.52 -16.36
CA ARG A 722 17.96 27.79 -16.92
C ARG A 722 17.29 27.58 -18.26
N GLU A 723 17.83 26.73 -19.12
CA GLU A 723 17.23 26.38 -20.41
C GLU A 723 15.88 25.68 -20.22
N ILE A 724 15.81 24.65 -19.33
CA ILE A 724 14.55 24.00 -18.97
C ILE A 724 13.54 25.03 -18.45
N LYS A 725 13.99 25.93 -17.59
CA LYS A 725 13.11 26.99 -17.05
C LYS A 725 12.59 27.90 -18.17
N LYS A 726 13.45 28.31 -19.10
CA LYS A 726 13.09 29.16 -20.25
C LYS A 726 12.04 28.48 -21.13
N ASP A 727 12.21 27.18 -21.40
CA ASP A 727 11.25 26.40 -22.17
C ASP A 727 9.90 26.25 -21.43
N LEU A 728 9.94 25.93 -20.13
CA LEU A 728 8.73 25.88 -19.31
C LEU A 728 7.99 27.21 -19.27
N ASP A 729 8.72 28.34 -19.13
CA ASP A 729 8.13 29.68 -19.12
C ASP A 729 7.53 30.01 -20.50
N ALA A 730 8.13 29.55 -21.60
CA ALA A 730 7.58 29.69 -22.95
C ALA A 730 6.30 28.90 -23.14
N ARG A 731 6.26 27.65 -22.70
CA ARG A 731 5.04 26.79 -22.72
C ARG A 731 3.91 27.40 -21.86
N LEU A 732 4.23 27.90 -20.68
CA LEU A 732 3.23 28.56 -19.81
C LEU A 732 2.68 29.86 -20.46
N LYS A 733 3.49 30.59 -21.21
CA LYS A 733 3.02 31.77 -21.98
C LYS A 733 2.11 31.37 -23.13
N ALA A 734 2.43 30.25 -23.82
CA ALA A 734 1.62 29.75 -24.94
C ALA A 734 0.29 29.14 -24.46
N ALA A 735 0.27 28.53 -23.28
CA ALA A 735 -0.91 27.94 -22.65
C ALA A 735 -1.11 28.53 -21.23
N PRO A 736 -1.70 29.72 -21.10
CA PRO A 736 -1.81 30.41 -19.82
C PRO A 736 -2.61 29.61 -18.79
N ASN A 737 -2.14 29.60 -17.56
CA ASN A 737 -2.83 28.98 -16.43
C ASN A 737 -4.10 29.78 -16.10
N PHE A 738 -5.25 29.32 -16.56
CA PHE A 738 -6.52 29.97 -16.33
C PHE A 738 -6.92 30.00 -14.84
N VAL A 739 -6.51 29.05 -14.05
CA VAL A 739 -6.74 29.03 -12.59
C VAL A 739 -6.05 30.22 -11.94
N GLU A 740 -4.77 30.45 -12.28
CA GLU A 740 -4.00 31.59 -11.76
C GLU A 740 -4.55 32.91 -12.26
N LYS A 741 -4.96 32.98 -13.53
CA LYS A 741 -5.59 34.17 -14.11
C LYS A 741 -6.91 34.48 -13.41
N SER A 742 -7.78 33.47 -13.26
CA SER A 742 -9.05 33.64 -12.55
C SER A 742 -8.85 34.03 -11.10
N ALA A 743 -7.86 33.43 -10.41
CA ALA A 743 -7.52 33.78 -9.03
C ALA A 743 -7.08 35.26 -8.91
N ARG A 744 -6.30 35.78 -9.86
CA ARG A 744 -5.97 37.21 -9.92
C ARG A 744 -7.18 38.10 -10.16
N ASP A 745 -8.05 37.69 -11.07
CA ASP A 745 -9.24 38.46 -11.39
C ASP A 745 -10.23 38.51 -10.23
N VAL A 746 -10.43 37.41 -9.50
CA VAL A 746 -11.29 37.30 -8.31
C VAL A 746 -10.84 38.26 -7.18
N PHE A 747 -9.52 38.49 -7.03
CA PHE A 747 -8.97 39.36 -5.96
C PHE A 747 -8.60 40.76 -6.47
N LYS A 748 -9.06 41.19 -7.65
CA LYS A 748 -8.94 42.58 -8.07
C LYS A 748 -9.87 43.47 -7.24
N SER A 749 -9.37 44.67 -6.90
CA SER A 749 -10.19 45.69 -6.28
C SER A 749 -11.30 46.11 -7.23
N PHE A 750 -12.49 46.21 -6.70
CA PHE A 750 -13.61 46.85 -7.36
C PHE A 750 -13.50 48.35 -7.13
N LYS A 751 -13.57 49.13 -8.19
CA LYS A 751 -13.52 50.60 -8.09
C LYS A 751 -14.86 51.15 -8.50
N PRO A 752 -15.78 51.46 -7.57
CA PRO A 752 -17.08 52.02 -7.89
C PRO A 752 -16.92 53.44 -8.41
N GLU A 753 -17.79 53.82 -9.32
CA GLU A 753 -17.84 55.22 -9.82
C GLU A 753 -18.20 56.22 -8.71
N SER A 754 -18.98 55.78 -7.74
CA SER A 754 -19.39 56.58 -6.58
C SER A 754 -19.62 55.67 -5.37
N VAL A 755 -19.42 56.23 -4.17
CA VAL A 755 -19.76 55.53 -2.92
C VAL A 755 -21.28 55.39 -2.82
N ALA A 756 -21.76 54.12 -2.70
CA ALA A 756 -23.18 53.81 -2.68
C ALA A 756 -23.93 54.40 -1.48
N ASP A 757 -23.24 54.51 -0.34
CA ASP A 757 -23.81 55.07 0.90
C ASP A 757 -23.20 56.46 1.18
N SER A 758 -23.91 57.51 0.88
CA SER A 758 -23.49 58.88 1.08
C SER A 758 -24.09 59.46 2.38
N PRO A 759 -23.34 60.36 3.08
CA PRO A 759 -23.89 60.98 4.26
C PRO A 759 -25.07 61.87 3.92
N PRO A 760 -26.09 61.99 4.79
CA PRO A 760 -27.20 62.88 4.57
C PRO A 760 -26.72 64.34 4.49
N LYS A 761 -27.26 65.14 3.57
CA LYS A 761 -26.87 66.52 3.41
C LYS A 761 -27.08 67.37 4.71
N HIS A 762 -28.02 66.97 5.55
CA HIS A 762 -28.28 67.59 6.86
C HIS A 762 -28.51 66.50 7.90
N ALA A 763 -27.80 66.53 9.02
CA ALA A 763 -27.95 65.63 10.13
C ALA A 763 -28.58 66.30 11.33
N PHE A 764 -29.88 66.06 11.54
CA PHE A 764 -30.65 66.74 12.56
C PHE A 764 -30.69 65.91 13.89
N THR A 765 -30.79 64.65 13.78
CA THR A 765 -30.87 63.75 14.98
C THR A 765 -29.50 63.32 15.43
N SER A 766 -29.37 62.95 16.73
CA SER A 766 -28.13 62.41 17.28
C SER A 766 -27.65 61.15 16.55
N ALA A 767 -28.57 60.31 16.13
CA ALA A 767 -28.27 59.11 15.34
C ALA A 767 -27.69 59.44 13.96
N GLN A 768 -28.26 60.47 13.26
CA GLN A 768 -27.75 60.93 11.97
C GLN A 768 -26.33 61.54 12.14
N LYS A 769 -26.07 62.29 13.18
CA LYS A 769 -24.76 62.87 13.48
C LYS A 769 -23.74 61.77 13.76
N ALA A 770 -24.09 60.79 14.58
CA ALA A 770 -23.21 59.62 14.86
C ALA A 770 -22.89 58.82 13.58
N ARG A 771 -23.87 58.63 12.70
CA ARG A 771 -23.68 57.99 11.39
C ARG A 771 -22.69 58.78 10.52
N VAL A 772 -22.84 60.10 10.41
CA VAL A 772 -21.95 60.95 9.63
C VAL A 772 -20.51 60.85 10.16
N GLU A 773 -20.30 60.86 11.47
CA GLU A 773 -18.99 60.71 12.08
C GLU A 773 -18.39 59.31 11.84
N ALA A 774 -19.21 58.27 11.91
CA ALA A 774 -18.78 56.92 11.57
C ALA A 774 -18.37 56.81 10.08
N MET A 775 -19.13 57.43 9.18
CA MET A 775 -18.85 57.43 7.74
C MET A 775 -17.54 58.14 7.39
N LYS A 776 -17.16 59.21 8.12
CA LYS A 776 -15.88 59.89 7.93
C LYS A 776 -14.69 58.99 8.24
N LYS A 777 -14.85 57.99 9.10
CA LYS A 777 -13.79 57.03 9.48
C LYS A 777 -13.64 55.85 8.52
N ARG A 778 -14.61 55.67 7.59
CA ARG A 778 -14.60 54.53 6.66
C ARG A 778 -13.32 54.41 5.81
N PRO A 779 -12.74 55.51 5.25
CA PRO A 779 -11.53 55.43 4.47
C PRO A 779 -10.30 54.93 5.24
N ASP A 780 -10.33 55.02 6.58
CA ASP A 780 -9.29 54.53 7.45
C ASP A 780 -9.42 53.04 7.84
N PHE A 781 -10.59 52.46 7.55
CA PHE A 781 -10.86 51.09 7.84
C PHE A 781 -10.04 50.17 6.91
N ARG A 782 -9.47 49.11 7.45
CA ARG A 782 -8.77 48.06 6.69
C ARG A 782 -9.37 46.72 7.04
N ILE A 783 -9.87 46.01 6.04
CA ILE A 783 -10.43 44.65 6.18
C ILE A 783 -9.50 43.67 5.51
N GLY A 784 -8.94 42.75 6.30
CA GLY A 784 -8.16 41.65 5.79
C GLY A 784 -9.05 40.49 5.38
N ILE A 785 -9.00 40.09 4.12
CA ILE A 785 -9.70 38.91 3.61
C ILE A 785 -8.68 37.83 3.31
N PRO A 786 -8.72 36.65 4.00
CA PRO A 786 -7.79 35.58 3.75
C PRO A 786 -8.07 34.93 2.38
N ARG A 787 -7.01 34.68 1.58
CA ARG A 787 -7.11 34.06 0.26
C ARG A 787 -7.16 32.53 0.40
N MET A 788 -8.31 31.99 0.78
CA MET A 788 -8.48 30.55 0.98
C MET A 788 -9.86 30.05 0.52
N LEU A 789 -9.90 28.81 0.07
CA LEU A 789 -11.14 28.07 -0.25
C LEU A 789 -12.29 28.92 -0.79
N ASN A 790 -13.34 29.08 0.01
CA ASN A 790 -14.59 29.75 -0.41
C ASN A 790 -14.40 31.22 -0.85
N GLN A 791 -13.30 31.87 -0.47
CA GLN A 791 -13.03 33.24 -0.88
C GLN A 791 -12.77 33.37 -2.38
N TYR A 792 -12.28 32.31 -3.03
CA TYR A 792 -12.14 32.31 -4.50
C TYR A 792 -13.50 32.43 -5.25
N SER A 793 -14.60 32.06 -4.64
CA SER A 793 -15.95 32.23 -5.21
C SER A 793 -16.68 33.42 -4.65
N THR A 794 -16.40 33.88 -3.44
CA THR A 794 -17.16 34.90 -2.75
C THR A 794 -16.48 36.27 -2.68
N ASN A 795 -15.17 36.35 -2.91
CA ASN A 795 -14.42 37.61 -2.81
C ASN A 795 -14.96 38.76 -3.70
N PRO A 796 -15.41 38.53 -4.95
CA PRO A 796 -15.96 39.60 -5.77
C PRO A 796 -17.18 40.30 -5.12
N LEU A 797 -18.01 39.49 -4.42
CA LEU A 797 -19.15 40.04 -3.67
C LEU A 797 -18.66 40.94 -2.52
N PHE A 798 -17.76 40.44 -1.71
CA PHE A 798 -17.26 41.18 -0.54
C PHE A 798 -16.44 42.41 -0.95
N SER A 799 -15.56 42.28 -1.94
CA SER A 799 -14.82 43.43 -2.48
C SER A 799 -15.78 44.51 -3.00
N ALA A 800 -16.72 44.14 -3.84
CA ALA A 800 -17.70 45.10 -4.36
C ALA A 800 -18.54 45.74 -3.23
N TYR A 801 -18.94 44.93 -2.23
CA TYR A 801 -19.71 45.45 -1.09
C TYR A 801 -18.93 46.45 -0.25
N PHE A 802 -17.74 46.12 0.20
CA PHE A 802 -16.94 47.00 1.05
C PHE A 802 -16.46 48.23 0.29
N GLU A 803 -15.95 48.10 -0.92
CA GLU A 803 -15.46 49.20 -1.71
C GLU A 803 -16.59 50.14 -2.13
N SER A 804 -17.83 49.66 -2.37
CA SER A 804 -18.99 50.49 -2.62
C SER A 804 -19.43 51.31 -1.41
N LEU A 805 -19.05 50.89 -0.20
CA LEU A 805 -19.26 51.64 1.03
C LEU A 805 -18.12 52.62 1.33
N GLY A 806 -17.06 52.66 0.54
CA GLY A 806 -15.86 53.49 0.74
C GLY A 806 -14.91 52.96 1.84
N ILE A 807 -14.89 51.66 2.03
CA ILE A 807 -14.00 50.94 2.99
C ILE A 807 -12.84 50.33 2.22
#